data_076cf9db379352df8ffd0e299ae5a0c4
#
_entry.id   076cf9db379352df8ffd0e299ae5a0c4
#
_cell.length_a   1.000
_cell.length_b   1.000
_cell.length_c   1.000
_cell.angle_alpha   90.00
_cell.angle_beta   90.00
_cell.angle_gamma   90.00
#
_symmetry.space_group_name_H-M   'P 1'
#
loop_
_entity.id
_entity.type
_entity.pdbx_description
1 polymer ?
#
loop_
_entity_poly.entity_id
_entity_poly.type
_entity_poly.pdbx_seq_one_letter_code
_entity_poly.pdbx_strand_id
1 'polypeptide(L)'
;MKKHRKIQKKQETELYVQVAEKPENQKENVGEALACFCIYVGWYLMVMQFCRASLAMTLSGSVGAILLVMAVLVNGQKEKKFIRKIVHEILAAAVLCFLISFTIRKGWIFQGALIAGNGLLETIGRNMRTFEPDYALTISEPLQPFVTAVFYVTAGMVLAALLEFLRVSKSCIGTILVSLIPGVLLLIWQKEAVLFPVLLIYVGFLCLVAFRKKEKGLAQLQTDVMLLVLFAAVTAAGFFMLRGKASSFSPDNPFSQKVQKFAEQIRYGKKTVDSLPEGQFRGLGNLKLTDEAALKVTMEHPDSLYLRGFVGSIYTEDGWKQQDADEIYDKKDLFYWLHKENVSGLQQLTALYQLENPADDDTGNMTVTTIGASRKYAYVPYELSTLPDTLENVRSFGDDRLIPEGFRPQKTISFPVHSNLIRKYPQIASAYYQDQDTEAFAEYKKCENSYNAYVYDQYLQVPDSLKQMLTKVLASDSDEKDSENVTSHISYEEANTRITGYLNENITYTEEIDPKNTDASGEDQKTDAKTGNFVTDFLMTEKKGYSVHYASAAVLMYRCFGIPARYVEGYLVTPEMAENAQDDGTIYVTGKEAHAWVEIYQDGIGWIPMEVTPPYLDKMERPDFETVSWQGAQNQGDSEQTDTAEQIKDEEQ
;
A
#
# COMPACT_ATOMS: atom_id res chain seq x y z
N MET A 1 -31.66 -64.17 -57.97
CA MET A 1 -31.40 -62.75 -58.34
C MET A 1 -31.50 -61.76 -57.18
N LYS A 2 -32.40 -61.85 -56.23
CA LYS A 2 -32.48 -60.89 -55.11
C LYS A 2 -31.32 -60.97 -54.09
N LYS A 3 -30.63 -62.11 -53.95
CA LYS A 3 -29.55 -62.29 -52.96
C LYS A 3 -28.21 -61.70 -53.45
N HIS A 4 -27.93 -61.77 -54.77
CA HIS A 4 -26.76 -61.14 -55.33
C HIS A 4 -26.78 -59.60 -55.32
N ARG A 5 -27.95 -58.97 -55.48
CA ARG A 5 -28.08 -57.51 -55.45
C ARG A 5 -27.89 -56.94 -54.02
N LYS A 6 -28.22 -57.69 -52.96
CA LYS A 6 -28.00 -57.27 -51.59
C LYS A 6 -26.53 -57.34 -51.17
N ILE A 7 -25.78 -58.31 -51.72
CA ILE A 7 -24.35 -58.45 -51.42
C ILE A 7 -23.55 -57.35 -52.14
N GLN A 8 -23.84 -57.05 -53.38
CA GLN A 8 -23.20 -55.96 -54.14
C GLN A 8 -23.47 -54.58 -53.49
N LYS A 9 -24.73 -54.29 -53.02
CA LYS A 9 -25.06 -53.04 -52.37
C LYS A 9 -24.39 -52.90 -51.02
N LYS A 10 -24.11 -54.00 -50.32
CA LYS A 10 -23.41 -53.98 -49.02
C LYS A 10 -21.89 -53.77 -49.23
N GLN A 11 -21.32 -54.35 -50.31
CA GLN A 11 -19.91 -54.10 -50.63
C GLN A 11 -19.63 -52.68 -51.16
N GLU A 12 -20.54 -52.11 -51.97
CA GLU A 12 -20.42 -50.73 -52.43
C GLU A 12 -20.56 -49.73 -51.29
N THR A 13 -21.41 -49.99 -50.24
CA THR A 13 -21.54 -49.13 -49.08
C THR A 13 -20.31 -49.22 -48.15
N GLU A 14 -19.72 -50.40 -48.01
CA GLU A 14 -18.47 -50.56 -47.21
C GLU A 14 -17.25 -49.98 -47.95
N LEU A 15 -17.20 -50.03 -49.27
CA LEU A 15 -16.14 -49.38 -50.05
C LEU A 15 -16.22 -47.82 -49.95
N TYR A 16 -17.43 -47.28 -49.96
CA TYR A 16 -17.62 -45.81 -49.83
C TYR A 16 -17.27 -45.30 -48.45
N VAL A 17 -17.45 -46.08 -47.40
CA VAL A 17 -17.09 -45.71 -46.03
C VAL A 17 -15.57 -45.76 -45.81
N GLN A 18 -14.84 -46.67 -46.53
CA GLN A 18 -13.38 -46.72 -46.38
C GLN A 18 -12.63 -45.64 -47.18
N VAL A 19 -13.19 -45.10 -48.27
CA VAL A 19 -12.56 -44.03 -49.04
C VAL A 19 -12.73 -42.65 -48.41
N ALA A 20 -13.60 -42.51 -47.40
CA ALA A 20 -13.87 -41.24 -46.72
C ALA A 20 -12.96 -40.93 -45.51
N GLU A 21 -12.02 -41.81 -45.13
CA GLU A 21 -11.03 -41.52 -44.12
C GLU A 21 -9.83 -40.75 -44.72
N LYS A 22 -10.01 -39.44 -44.83
CA LYS A 22 -8.93 -38.51 -45.18
C LYS A 22 -7.92 -38.40 -44.06
N PRO A 23 -6.60 -38.33 -44.34
CA PRO A 23 -5.56 -38.09 -43.32
C PRO A 23 -5.54 -36.60 -42.93
N GLU A 24 -6.53 -36.16 -42.14
CA GLU A 24 -6.70 -34.76 -41.75
C GLU A 24 -6.12 -34.45 -40.36
N ASN A 25 -5.56 -35.44 -39.66
CA ASN A 25 -5.23 -35.36 -38.24
C ASN A 25 -3.92 -34.63 -37.87
N GLN A 26 -3.00 -34.35 -38.80
CA GLN A 26 -1.71 -33.74 -38.44
C GLN A 26 -1.78 -32.22 -38.21
N LYS A 27 -2.59 -31.49 -38.98
CA LYS A 27 -2.73 -30.04 -38.85
C LYS A 27 -3.53 -29.64 -37.60
N GLU A 28 -4.53 -30.44 -37.20
CA GLU A 28 -5.35 -30.20 -36.00
C GLU A 28 -4.53 -30.35 -34.71
N ASN A 29 -3.63 -31.36 -34.66
CA ASN A 29 -2.80 -31.60 -33.46
C ASN A 29 -1.76 -30.49 -33.22
N VAL A 30 -1.22 -29.88 -34.30
CA VAL A 30 -0.30 -28.74 -34.18
C VAL A 30 -1.04 -27.50 -33.63
N GLY A 31 -2.28 -27.29 -34.08
CA GLY A 31 -3.10 -26.20 -33.58
C GLY A 31 -3.46 -26.33 -32.07
N GLU A 32 -3.84 -27.56 -31.66
CA GLU A 32 -4.08 -27.84 -30.22
C GLU A 32 -2.81 -27.65 -29.38
N ALA A 33 -1.64 -28.09 -29.90
CA ALA A 33 -0.37 -27.90 -29.21
C ALA A 33 -0.02 -26.43 -29.03
N LEU A 34 -0.22 -25.62 -30.09
CA LEU A 34 0.00 -24.18 -30.02
C LEU A 34 -0.96 -23.50 -29.03
N ALA A 35 -2.24 -23.88 -29.01
CA ALA A 35 -3.22 -23.38 -28.06
C ALA A 35 -2.82 -23.69 -26.60
N CYS A 36 -2.44 -24.93 -26.32
CA CYS A 36 -1.96 -25.34 -25.00
C CYS A 36 -0.66 -24.61 -24.60
N PHE A 37 0.24 -24.36 -25.54
CA PHE A 37 1.45 -23.58 -25.32
C PHE A 37 1.12 -22.15 -24.94
N CYS A 38 0.21 -21.47 -25.63
CA CYS A 38 -0.22 -20.13 -25.29
C CYS A 38 -0.83 -20.05 -23.87
N ILE A 39 -1.70 -21.01 -23.52
CA ILE A 39 -2.29 -21.07 -22.17
C ILE A 39 -1.20 -21.28 -21.12
N TYR A 40 -0.27 -22.20 -21.38
CA TYR A 40 0.85 -22.48 -20.46
C TYR A 40 1.71 -21.23 -20.23
N VAL A 41 2.18 -20.61 -21.33
CA VAL A 41 3.04 -19.43 -21.25
C VAL A 41 2.33 -18.28 -20.52
N GLY A 42 1.04 -18.06 -20.82
CA GLY A 42 0.26 -17.04 -20.15
C GLY A 42 0.17 -17.26 -18.63
N TRP A 43 -0.20 -18.46 -18.19
CA TRP A 43 -0.26 -18.82 -16.76
C TRP A 43 1.11 -18.73 -16.09
N TYR A 44 2.14 -19.26 -16.75
CA TYR A 44 3.48 -19.24 -16.21
C TYR A 44 4.02 -17.82 -16.01
N LEU A 45 3.88 -16.96 -17.04
CA LEU A 45 4.29 -15.56 -16.95
C LEU A 45 3.51 -14.79 -15.87
N MET A 46 2.21 -15.08 -15.74
CA MET A 46 1.41 -14.47 -14.68
C MET A 46 1.94 -14.82 -13.29
N VAL A 47 2.18 -16.12 -13.01
CA VAL A 47 2.73 -16.57 -11.72
C VAL A 47 4.10 -15.93 -11.45
N MET A 48 4.97 -15.88 -12.48
CA MET A 48 6.29 -15.26 -12.36
C MET A 48 6.23 -13.78 -11.97
N GLN A 49 5.28 -13.05 -12.53
CA GLN A 49 5.09 -11.64 -12.19
C GLN A 49 4.57 -11.45 -10.76
N PHE A 50 3.67 -12.31 -10.30
CA PHE A 50 3.18 -12.26 -8.92
C PHE A 50 4.27 -12.61 -7.89
N CYS A 51 5.14 -13.56 -8.23
CA CYS A 51 6.26 -13.96 -7.37
C CYS A 51 7.51 -13.10 -7.57
N ARG A 52 7.46 -12.03 -8.36
CA ARG A 52 8.59 -11.12 -8.69
C ARG A 52 9.85 -11.86 -9.17
N ALA A 53 9.65 -12.91 -9.94
CA ALA A 53 10.73 -13.76 -10.41
C ALA A 53 11.61 -13.06 -11.46
N SER A 54 12.91 -13.31 -11.42
CA SER A 54 13.87 -12.81 -12.42
C SER A 54 13.65 -13.43 -13.80
N LEU A 55 14.19 -12.80 -14.85
CA LEU A 55 14.13 -13.33 -16.21
C LEU A 55 14.72 -14.74 -16.33
N ALA A 56 15.82 -15.03 -15.62
CA ALA A 56 16.43 -16.35 -15.60
C ALA A 56 15.49 -17.41 -15.04
N MET A 57 14.72 -17.07 -14.00
CA MET A 57 13.69 -17.93 -13.41
C MET A 57 12.53 -18.16 -14.39
N THR A 58 12.14 -17.13 -15.12
CA THR A 58 11.10 -17.22 -16.15
C THR A 58 11.50 -18.21 -17.25
N LEU A 59 12.77 -18.24 -17.65
CA LEU A 59 13.26 -19.20 -18.66
C LEU A 59 13.27 -20.65 -18.16
N SER A 60 13.39 -20.89 -16.87
CA SER A 60 13.37 -22.24 -16.29
C SER A 60 12.06 -22.99 -16.57
N GLY A 61 10.95 -22.27 -16.71
CA GLY A 61 9.64 -22.84 -17.05
C GLY A 61 9.50 -23.36 -18.48
N SER A 62 10.42 -23.03 -19.39
CA SER A 62 10.41 -23.53 -20.77
C SER A 62 10.39 -25.07 -20.85
N VAL A 63 10.98 -25.73 -19.86
CA VAL A 63 10.95 -27.20 -19.74
C VAL A 63 9.51 -27.74 -19.69
N GLY A 64 8.66 -27.16 -18.87
CA GLY A 64 7.24 -27.56 -18.78
C GLY A 64 6.48 -27.30 -20.09
N ALA A 65 6.75 -26.17 -20.77
CA ALA A 65 6.14 -25.87 -22.06
C ALA A 65 6.52 -26.88 -23.13
N ILE A 66 7.81 -27.25 -23.22
CA ILE A 66 8.32 -28.25 -24.16
C ILE A 66 7.65 -29.60 -23.90
N LEU A 67 7.58 -30.02 -22.62
CA LEU A 67 6.96 -31.29 -22.24
C LEU A 67 5.47 -31.32 -22.60
N LEU A 68 4.74 -30.22 -22.39
CA LEU A 68 3.33 -30.12 -22.74
C LEU A 68 3.11 -30.23 -24.27
N VAL A 69 3.89 -29.48 -25.06
CA VAL A 69 3.81 -29.53 -26.53
C VAL A 69 4.11 -30.94 -27.04
N MET A 70 5.16 -31.58 -26.53
CA MET A 70 5.50 -32.96 -26.85
C MET A 70 4.38 -33.93 -26.52
N ALA A 71 3.78 -33.83 -25.33
CA ALA A 71 2.67 -34.69 -24.93
C ALA A 71 1.45 -34.53 -25.82
N VAL A 72 1.10 -33.30 -26.20
CA VAL A 72 -0.04 -33.03 -27.10
C VAL A 72 0.20 -33.57 -28.51
N LEU A 73 1.40 -33.36 -29.07
CA LEU A 73 1.77 -33.83 -30.41
C LEU A 73 1.75 -35.37 -30.50
N VAL A 74 2.25 -36.05 -29.46
CA VAL A 74 2.27 -37.52 -29.40
C VAL A 74 0.86 -38.09 -29.21
N ASN A 75 0.02 -37.45 -28.39
CA ASN A 75 -1.38 -37.86 -28.18
C ASN A 75 -2.21 -37.80 -29.48
N GLY A 76 -1.87 -36.89 -30.39
CA GLY A 76 -2.56 -36.75 -31.66
C GLY A 76 -2.30 -37.89 -32.66
N GLN A 77 -1.30 -38.75 -32.43
CA GLN A 77 -0.98 -39.86 -33.34
C GLN A 77 -1.81 -41.11 -32.99
N LYS A 78 -2.99 -41.26 -33.57
CA LYS A 78 -3.94 -42.35 -33.28
C LYS A 78 -3.39 -43.75 -33.54
N GLU A 79 -2.48 -43.91 -34.53
CA GLU A 79 -1.92 -45.21 -34.94
C GLU A 79 -0.88 -45.79 -33.97
N LYS A 80 -0.30 -44.98 -33.09
CA LYS A 80 0.81 -45.39 -32.21
C LYS A 80 0.41 -45.43 -30.74
N LYS A 81 -0.66 -46.14 -30.41
CA LYS A 81 -1.13 -46.29 -28.99
C LYS A 81 -0.02 -46.75 -28.01
N PHE A 82 0.89 -47.60 -28.50
CA PHE A 82 2.02 -48.10 -27.70
C PHE A 82 3.04 -46.99 -27.39
N ILE A 83 3.45 -46.22 -28.42
CA ILE A 83 4.41 -45.11 -28.24
C ILE A 83 3.81 -44.03 -27.33
N ARG A 84 2.52 -43.74 -27.46
CA ARG A 84 1.82 -42.78 -26.62
C ARG A 84 1.87 -43.18 -25.15
N LYS A 85 1.61 -44.47 -24.85
CA LYS A 85 1.68 -44.99 -23.49
C LYS A 85 3.09 -44.87 -22.90
N ILE A 86 4.11 -45.26 -23.68
CA ILE A 86 5.51 -45.15 -23.28
C ILE A 86 5.91 -43.71 -23.00
N VAL A 87 5.55 -42.76 -23.88
CA VAL A 87 5.89 -41.34 -23.66
C VAL A 87 5.22 -40.78 -22.41
N HIS A 88 3.98 -41.15 -22.11
CA HIS A 88 3.32 -40.74 -20.88
C HIS A 88 3.98 -41.36 -19.63
N GLU A 89 4.36 -42.64 -19.71
CA GLU A 89 5.06 -43.32 -18.62
C GLU A 89 6.47 -42.74 -18.40
N ILE A 90 7.21 -42.44 -19.47
CA ILE A 90 8.52 -41.78 -19.40
C ILE A 90 8.37 -40.36 -18.82
N LEU A 91 7.35 -39.59 -19.26
CA LEU A 91 7.09 -38.26 -18.76
C LEU A 91 6.73 -38.29 -17.25
N ALA A 92 5.84 -39.19 -16.87
CA ALA A 92 5.45 -39.39 -15.49
C ALA A 92 6.64 -39.86 -14.63
N ALA A 93 7.45 -40.80 -15.15
CA ALA A 93 8.65 -41.25 -14.46
C ALA A 93 9.71 -40.14 -14.36
N ALA A 94 9.91 -39.33 -15.38
CA ALA A 94 10.83 -38.19 -15.34
C ALA A 94 10.39 -37.14 -14.30
N VAL A 95 9.09 -36.79 -14.27
CA VAL A 95 8.52 -35.88 -13.28
C VAL A 95 8.68 -36.48 -11.88
N LEU A 96 8.38 -37.78 -11.71
CA LEU A 96 8.49 -38.46 -10.41
C LEU A 96 9.95 -38.55 -9.96
N CYS A 97 10.88 -38.93 -10.83
CA CYS A 97 12.31 -38.99 -10.52
C CYS A 97 12.87 -37.60 -10.18
N PHE A 98 12.43 -36.56 -10.89
CA PHE A 98 12.80 -35.19 -10.60
C PHE A 98 12.28 -34.76 -9.22
N LEU A 99 11.00 -35.00 -8.92
CA LEU A 99 10.40 -34.72 -7.60
C LEU A 99 11.11 -35.47 -6.48
N ILE A 100 11.40 -36.77 -6.67
CA ILE A 100 12.09 -37.61 -5.68
C ILE A 100 13.54 -37.13 -5.48
N SER A 101 14.27 -36.86 -6.54
CA SER A 101 15.67 -36.40 -6.47
C SER A 101 15.83 -35.10 -5.70
N PHE A 102 14.85 -34.20 -5.79
CA PHE A 102 14.90 -32.92 -5.11
C PHE A 102 14.25 -32.92 -3.73
N THR A 103 13.28 -33.80 -3.45
CA THR A 103 12.69 -33.98 -2.12
C THR A 103 13.72 -34.60 -1.15
N ILE A 104 14.54 -35.51 -1.63
CA ILE A 104 15.61 -36.17 -0.84
C ILE A 104 16.77 -35.20 -0.56
N ARG A 105 17.05 -34.24 -1.44
CA ARG A 105 18.09 -33.23 -1.25
C ARG A 105 17.59 -32.03 -0.43
N LYS A 106 17.47 -32.20 0.92
CA LYS A 106 17.38 -31.12 1.90
C LYS A 106 16.25 -30.09 1.70
N GLY A 107 15.10 -30.51 1.24
CA GLY A 107 13.93 -29.60 1.18
C GLY A 107 14.03 -28.45 0.16
N TRP A 108 14.87 -28.57 -0.88
CA TRP A 108 15.08 -27.49 -1.87
C TRP A 108 13.79 -27.03 -2.55
N ILE A 109 12.87 -27.95 -2.87
CA ILE A 109 11.57 -27.56 -3.44
C ILE A 109 10.78 -26.72 -2.46
N PHE A 110 10.81 -27.07 -1.19
CA PHE A 110 10.14 -26.33 -0.12
C PHE A 110 10.76 -24.94 0.09
N GLN A 111 12.09 -24.85 0.14
CA GLN A 111 12.79 -23.58 0.26
C GLN A 111 12.56 -22.67 -0.97
N GLY A 112 12.57 -23.25 -2.18
CA GLY A 112 12.21 -22.50 -3.39
C GLY A 112 10.76 -22.02 -3.39
N ALA A 113 9.84 -22.79 -2.80
CA ALA A 113 8.46 -22.38 -2.59
C ALA A 113 8.35 -21.24 -1.58
N LEU A 114 9.17 -21.23 -0.52
CA LEU A 114 9.23 -20.11 0.43
C LEU A 114 9.74 -18.83 -0.22
N ILE A 115 10.81 -18.91 -1.03
CA ILE A 115 11.33 -17.76 -1.77
C ILE A 115 10.27 -17.20 -2.73
N ALA A 116 9.59 -18.06 -3.50
CA ALA A 116 8.50 -17.64 -4.37
C ALA A 116 7.31 -17.09 -3.56
N GLY A 117 7.04 -17.68 -2.40
CA GLY A 117 6.04 -17.23 -1.44
C GLY A 117 6.34 -15.84 -0.88
N ASN A 118 7.58 -15.53 -0.55
CA ASN A 118 7.99 -14.20 -0.12
C ASN A 118 7.73 -13.15 -1.21
N GLY A 119 8.08 -13.44 -2.47
CA GLY A 119 7.75 -12.56 -3.60
C GLY A 119 6.24 -12.35 -3.81
N LEU A 120 5.44 -13.40 -3.55
CA LEU A 120 3.98 -13.30 -3.58
C LEU A 120 3.44 -12.48 -2.40
N LEU A 121 3.93 -12.71 -1.18
CA LEU A 121 3.58 -11.93 0.02
C LEU A 121 3.91 -10.45 -0.17
N GLU A 122 5.10 -10.16 -0.70
CA GLU A 122 5.48 -8.79 -1.05
C GLU A 122 4.51 -8.16 -2.06
N THR A 123 4.12 -8.91 -3.10
CA THR A 123 3.16 -8.41 -4.09
C THR A 123 1.78 -8.17 -3.49
N ILE A 124 1.32 -9.08 -2.61
CA ILE A 124 0.05 -8.92 -1.89
C ILE A 124 0.13 -7.75 -0.92
N GLY A 125 1.21 -7.68 -0.13
CA GLY A 125 1.43 -6.62 0.86
C GLY A 125 1.39 -5.23 0.23
N ARG A 126 2.10 -5.01 -0.88
CA ARG A 126 2.07 -3.74 -1.63
C ARG A 126 0.66 -3.36 -2.10
N ASN A 127 -0.14 -4.32 -2.57
CA ASN A 127 -1.49 -4.04 -3.06
C ASN A 127 -2.51 -3.86 -1.93
N MET A 128 -2.38 -4.61 -0.84
CA MET A 128 -3.30 -4.55 0.31
C MET A 128 -2.87 -3.53 1.37
N ARG A 129 -1.72 -2.87 1.17
CA ARG A 129 -1.11 -1.95 2.15
C ARG A 129 -0.94 -2.63 3.51
N THR A 130 -0.48 -3.88 3.51
CA THR A 130 -0.19 -4.66 4.70
C THR A 130 1.30 -4.95 4.76
N PHE A 131 1.83 -4.98 5.96
CA PHE A 131 3.20 -5.42 6.22
C PHE A 131 3.16 -6.89 6.64
N GLU A 132 3.84 -7.76 5.90
CA GLU A 132 3.95 -9.20 6.21
C GLU A 132 5.43 -9.57 6.18
N PRO A 133 5.99 -10.10 7.27
CA PRO A 133 7.38 -10.51 7.31
C PRO A 133 7.65 -11.66 6.34
N ASP A 134 8.84 -11.69 5.78
CA ASP A 134 9.27 -12.76 4.90
C ASP A 134 9.43 -14.09 5.67
N TYR A 135 9.16 -15.19 5.00
CA TYR A 135 9.47 -16.50 5.57
C TYR A 135 10.98 -16.68 5.72
N ALA A 136 11.40 -17.16 6.90
CA ALA A 136 12.80 -17.45 7.17
C ALA A 136 13.34 -18.53 6.24
N LEU A 137 14.48 -18.26 5.60
CA LEU A 137 15.17 -19.17 4.71
C LEU A 137 16.34 -19.85 5.45
N THR A 138 16.51 -21.16 5.23
CA THR A 138 17.63 -21.92 5.79
C THR A 138 18.77 -22.14 4.79
N ILE A 139 18.67 -21.54 3.60
CA ILE A 139 19.63 -21.70 2.49
C ILE A 139 20.43 -20.41 2.36
N SER A 140 21.76 -20.58 2.19
CA SER A 140 22.69 -19.47 1.93
C SER A 140 22.33 -18.72 0.64
N GLU A 141 22.53 -17.42 0.62
CA GLU A 141 22.20 -16.53 -0.52
C GLU A 141 22.72 -17.02 -1.88
N PRO A 142 23.97 -17.52 -2.03
CA PRO A 142 24.47 -17.97 -3.35
C PRO A 142 23.71 -19.15 -3.94
N LEU A 143 23.00 -19.94 -3.12
CA LEU A 143 22.22 -21.11 -3.58
C LEU A 143 20.74 -20.78 -3.86
N GLN A 144 20.24 -19.65 -3.37
CA GLN A 144 18.83 -19.27 -3.53
C GLN A 144 18.38 -19.23 -5.01
N PRO A 145 19.13 -18.65 -5.98
CA PRO A 145 18.72 -18.65 -7.39
C PRO A 145 18.56 -20.06 -7.96
N PHE A 146 19.46 -20.96 -7.61
CA PHE A 146 19.40 -22.34 -8.09
C PHE A 146 18.20 -23.10 -7.52
N VAL A 147 17.98 -22.99 -6.22
CA VAL A 147 16.85 -23.62 -5.51
C VAL A 147 15.51 -23.10 -6.01
N THR A 148 15.43 -21.79 -6.27
CA THR A 148 14.26 -21.14 -6.85
C THR A 148 13.99 -21.64 -8.28
N ALA A 149 15.04 -21.77 -9.11
CA ALA A 149 14.90 -22.33 -10.46
C ALA A 149 14.36 -23.77 -10.43
N VAL A 150 14.83 -24.61 -9.52
CA VAL A 150 14.32 -25.97 -9.32
C VAL A 150 12.84 -25.98 -8.97
N PHE A 151 12.41 -25.10 -8.07
CA PHE A 151 10.99 -24.94 -7.73
C PHE A 151 10.17 -24.55 -8.96
N TYR A 152 10.59 -23.56 -9.74
CA TYR A 152 9.84 -23.12 -10.91
C TYR A 152 9.81 -24.17 -12.04
N VAL A 153 10.86 -24.94 -12.26
CA VAL A 153 10.83 -26.09 -13.16
C VAL A 153 9.77 -27.10 -12.72
N THR A 154 9.75 -27.41 -11.42
CA THR A 154 8.76 -28.35 -10.84
C THR A 154 7.34 -27.81 -11.00
N ALA A 155 7.11 -26.55 -10.65
CA ALA A 155 5.81 -25.88 -10.80
C ALA A 155 5.35 -25.86 -12.27
N GLY A 156 6.27 -25.60 -13.20
CA GLY A 156 6.01 -25.66 -14.64
C GLY A 156 5.61 -27.06 -15.11
N MET A 157 6.25 -28.11 -14.62
CA MET A 157 5.88 -29.50 -14.94
C MET A 157 4.47 -29.84 -14.41
N VAL A 158 4.16 -29.41 -13.17
CA VAL A 158 2.83 -29.61 -12.56
C VAL A 158 1.76 -28.87 -13.38
N LEU A 159 2.02 -27.62 -13.77
CA LEU A 159 1.12 -26.86 -14.64
C LEU A 159 0.90 -27.55 -15.99
N ALA A 160 1.97 -28.06 -16.60
CA ALA A 160 1.87 -28.81 -17.86
C ALA A 160 0.99 -30.06 -17.73
N ALA A 161 1.19 -30.83 -16.65
CA ALA A 161 0.38 -32.01 -16.36
C ALA A 161 -1.10 -31.66 -16.13
N LEU A 162 -1.38 -30.58 -15.41
CA LEU A 162 -2.75 -30.08 -15.16
C LEU A 162 -3.44 -29.68 -16.46
N LEU A 163 -2.76 -28.92 -17.33
CA LEU A 163 -3.31 -28.50 -18.62
C LEU A 163 -3.56 -29.69 -19.56
N GLU A 164 -2.65 -30.67 -19.58
CA GLU A 164 -2.87 -31.90 -20.37
C GLU A 164 -4.05 -32.72 -19.81
N PHE A 165 -4.19 -32.82 -18.50
CA PHE A 165 -5.35 -33.44 -17.87
C PHE A 165 -6.67 -32.73 -18.24
N LEU A 166 -6.71 -31.40 -18.18
CA LEU A 166 -7.89 -30.61 -18.58
C LEU A 166 -8.22 -30.78 -20.08
N ARG A 167 -7.17 -30.89 -20.92
CA ARG A 167 -7.34 -31.15 -22.35
C ARG A 167 -7.96 -32.54 -22.62
N VAL A 168 -7.43 -33.56 -21.95
CA VAL A 168 -7.88 -34.95 -22.13
C VAL A 168 -9.26 -35.20 -21.53
N SER A 169 -9.53 -34.64 -20.36
CA SER A 169 -10.82 -34.78 -19.65
C SER A 169 -11.98 -34.06 -20.36
N LYS A 170 -11.67 -33.12 -21.28
CA LYS A 170 -12.65 -32.31 -22.01
C LYS A 170 -13.64 -31.58 -21.12
N SER A 171 -13.24 -31.31 -19.86
CA SER A 171 -14.09 -30.66 -18.87
C SER A 171 -14.38 -29.21 -19.28
N CYS A 172 -15.64 -28.90 -19.59
CA CYS A 172 -16.07 -27.54 -19.89
C CYS A 172 -15.96 -26.63 -18.65
N ILE A 173 -16.40 -27.14 -17.50
CA ILE A 173 -16.34 -26.40 -16.22
C ILE A 173 -14.90 -26.09 -15.84
N GLY A 174 -13.99 -27.07 -15.91
CA GLY A 174 -12.59 -26.85 -15.62
C GLY A 174 -11.95 -25.80 -16.55
N THR A 175 -12.31 -25.82 -17.84
CA THR A 175 -11.82 -24.83 -18.82
C THR A 175 -12.32 -23.42 -18.50
N ILE A 176 -13.60 -23.28 -18.13
CA ILE A 176 -14.19 -21.98 -17.74
C ILE A 176 -13.51 -21.46 -16.47
N LEU A 177 -13.40 -22.28 -15.42
CA LEU A 177 -12.80 -21.86 -14.15
C LEU A 177 -11.35 -21.40 -14.34
N VAL A 178 -10.55 -22.17 -15.09
CA VAL A 178 -9.15 -21.82 -15.37
C VAL A 178 -9.03 -20.56 -16.23
N SER A 179 -10.02 -20.24 -17.08
CA SER A 179 -10.01 -19.00 -17.86
C SER A 179 -10.51 -17.78 -17.07
N LEU A 180 -11.42 -17.97 -16.10
CA LEU A 180 -11.98 -16.90 -15.27
C LEU A 180 -10.96 -16.29 -14.28
N ILE A 181 -10.17 -17.16 -13.63
CA ILE A 181 -9.23 -16.74 -12.57
C ILE A 181 -8.26 -15.65 -13.06
N PRO A 182 -7.58 -15.76 -14.22
CA PRO A 182 -6.68 -14.72 -14.70
C PRO A 182 -7.37 -13.37 -14.95
N GLY A 183 -8.58 -13.42 -15.48
CA GLY A 183 -9.36 -12.20 -15.72
C GLY A 183 -9.73 -11.47 -14.43
N VAL A 184 -10.19 -12.20 -13.42
CA VAL A 184 -10.50 -11.66 -12.11
C VAL A 184 -9.25 -11.08 -11.44
N LEU A 185 -8.12 -11.80 -11.50
CA LEU A 185 -6.85 -11.31 -10.97
C LEU A 185 -6.38 -10.04 -11.68
N LEU A 186 -6.51 -9.96 -13.01
CA LEU A 186 -6.19 -8.75 -13.76
C LEU A 186 -7.04 -7.55 -13.30
N LEU A 187 -8.34 -7.75 -13.08
CA LEU A 187 -9.25 -6.69 -12.63
C LEU A 187 -8.96 -6.24 -11.19
N ILE A 188 -8.54 -7.17 -10.32
CA ILE A 188 -8.19 -6.85 -8.92
C ILE A 188 -6.85 -6.09 -8.86
N TRP A 189 -5.83 -6.59 -9.56
CA TRP A 189 -4.48 -6.03 -9.44
C TRP A 189 -4.16 -4.90 -10.42
N GLN A 190 -4.90 -4.75 -11.50
CA GLN A 190 -4.80 -3.68 -12.52
C GLN A 190 -3.36 -3.37 -13.00
N LYS A 191 -2.43 -4.31 -12.85
CA LYS A 191 -1.03 -4.14 -13.32
C LYS A 191 -0.95 -4.40 -14.83
N GLU A 192 -0.37 -3.45 -15.57
CA GLU A 192 -0.20 -3.54 -17.04
C GLU A 192 0.56 -4.80 -17.47
N ALA A 193 1.57 -5.19 -16.69
CA ALA A 193 2.38 -6.36 -16.97
C ALA A 193 1.56 -7.67 -17.03
N VAL A 194 0.42 -7.76 -16.36
CA VAL A 194 -0.45 -8.94 -16.33
C VAL A 194 -1.37 -9.03 -17.55
N LEU A 195 -1.56 -7.96 -18.30
CA LEU A 195 -2.46 -7.94 -19.47
C LEU A 195 -2.04 -8.93 -20.55
N PHE A 196 -0.77 -8.90 -20.94
CA PHE A 196 -0.26 -9.77 -22.00
C PHE A 196 -0.39 -11.27 -21.66
N PRO A 197 0.00 -11.74 -20.47
CA PRO A 197 -0.27 -13.11 -20.02
C PRO A 197 -1.75 -13.51 -20.08
N VAL A 198 -2.64 -12.65 -19.61
CA VAL A 198 -4.09 -12.92 -19.63
C VAL A 198 -4.64 -13.03 -21.05
N LEU A 199 -4.21 -12.15 -21.97
CA LEU A 199 -4.58 -12.24 -23.38
C LEU A 199 -4.10 -13.56 -24.03
N LEU A 200 -2.88 -14.00 -23.72
CA LEU A 200 -2.37 -15.30 -24.19
C LEU A 200 -3.25 -16.47 -23.73
N ILE A 201 -3.69 -16.45 -22.47
CA ILE A 201 -4.57 -17.47 -21.90
C ILE A 201 -5.91 -17.49 -22.66
N TYR A 202 -6.54 -16.32 -22.88
CA TYR A 202 -7.81 -16.26 -23.60
C TYR A 202 -7.70 -16.68 -25.06
N VAL A 203 -6.68 -16.22 -25.77
CA VAL A 203 -6.42 -16.63 -27.16
C VAL A 203 -6.20 -18.15 -27.24
N GLY A 204 -5.41 -18.71 -26.32
CA GLY A 204 -5.19 -20.14 -26.23
C GLY A 204 -6.49 -20.93 -26.00
N PHE A 205 -7.36 -20.49 -25.10
CA PHE A 205 -8.65 -21.14 -24.87
C PHE A 205 -9.62 -21.01 -26.06
N LEU A 206 -9.66 -19.85 -26.72
CA LEU A 206 -10.45 -19.67 -27.95
C LEU A 206 -10.00 -20.63 -29.05
N CYS A 207 -8.68 -20.75 -29.28
CA CYS A 207 -8.12 -21.71 -30.22
C CYS A 207 -8.47 -23.16 -29.83
N LEU A 208 -8.32 -23.52 -28.53
CA LEU A 208 -8.60 -24.87 -28.05
C LEU A 208 -10.08 -25.25 -28.26
N VAL A 209 -11.01 -24.32 -27.99
CA VAL A 209 -12.44 -24.53 -28.26
C VAL A 209 -12.73 -24.63 -29.74
N ALA A 210 -12.10 -23.78 -30.56
CA ALA A 210 -12.26 -23.84 -32.04
C ALA A 210 -11.80 -25.18 -32.63
N PHE A 211 -10.69 -25.76 -32.14
CA PHE A 211 -10.20 -27.06 -32.59
C PHE A 211 -11.08 -28.25 -32.14
N ARG A 212 -11.88 -28.10 -31.07
CA ARG A 212 -12.84 -29.13 -30.60
C ARG A 212 -14.13 -29.22 -31.43
N LYS A 213 -14.22 -28.48 -32.53
CA LYS A 213 -15.44 -28.29 -33.36
C LYS A 213 -16.06 -29.59 -33.91
N LYS A 214 -15.26 -30.63 -34.12
CA LYS A 214 -15.72 -31.88 -34.72
C LYS A 214 -16.59 -32.79 -33.84
N GLU A 215 -16.56 -32.57 -32.53
CA GLU A 215 -17.20 -33.48 -31.56
C GLU A 215 -18.49 -32.92 -30.91
N LYS A 216 -18.74 -31.62 -31.01
CA LYS A 216 -19.91 -30.94 -30.44
C LYS A 216 -20.81 -30.40 -31.54
N GLY A 217 -22.12 -30.42 -31.32
CA GLY A 217 -23.07 -29.80 -32.25
C GLY A 217 -22.79 -28.30 -32.45
N LEU A 218 -23.07 -27.81 -33.67
CA LEU A 218 -22.72 -26.44 -34.10
C LEU A 218 -23.26 -25.35 -33.11
N ALA A 219 -24.43 -25.57 -32.54
CA ALA A 219 -25.06 -24.64 -31.60
C ALA A 219 -24.32 -24.54 -30.26
N GLN A 220 -23.80 -25.66 -29.73
CA GLN A 220 -23.06 -25.68 -28.47
C GLN A 220 -21.68 -25.07 -28.62
N LEU A 221 -21.06 -25.22 -29.80
CA LEU A 221 -19.82 -24.54 -30.11
C LEU A 221 -19.99 -23.03 -30.20
N GLN A 222 -21.07 -22.56 -30.84
CA GLN A 222 -21.37 -21.12 -30.95
C GLN A 222 -21.55 -20.50 -29.57
N THR A 223 -22.21 -21.17 -28.64
CA THR A 223 -22.37 -20.70 -27.26
C THR A 223 -21.04 -20.66 -26.49
N ASP A 224 -20.20 -21.71 -26.61
CA ASP A 224 -18.90 -21.76 -25.92
C ASP A 224 -17.95 -20.65 -26.44
N VAL A 225 -17.88 -20.43 -27.78
CA VAL A 225 -17.10 -19.35 -28.39
C VAL A 225 -17.65 -17.99 -28.01
N MET A 226 -18.98 -17.80 -28.08
CA MET A 226 -19.64 -16.54 -27.74
C MET A 226 -19.40 -16.15 -26.26
N LEU A 227 -19.47 -17.10 -25.34
CA LEU A 227 -19.18 -16.87 -23.93
C LEU A 227 -17.72 -16.47 -23.69
N LEU A 228 -16.76 -17.16 -24.34
CA LEU A 228 -15.35 -16.81 -24.22
C LEU A 228 -15.03 -15.45 -24.83
N VAL A 229 -15.60 -15.13 -26.00
CA VAL A 229 -15.45 -13.82 -26.64
C VAL A 229 -16.10 -12.72 -25.81
N LEU A 230 -17.31 -12.96 -25.29
CA LEU A 230 -17.98 -12.02 -24.39
C LEU A 230 -17.13 -11.77 -23.13
N PHE A 231 -16.59 -12.84 -22.56
CA PHE A 231 -15.77 -12.73 -21.35
C PHE A 231 -14.45 -12.03 -21.60
N ALA A 232 -13.77 -12.35 -22.73
CA ALA A 232 -12.56 -11.64 -23.15
C ALA A 232 -12.87 -10.17 -23.45
N ALA A 233 -13.99 -9.88 -24.11
CA ALA A 233 -14.43 -8.52 -24.38
C ALA A 233 -14.77 -7.74 -23.11
N VAL A 234 -15.46 -8.35 -22.14
CA VAL A 234 -15.76 -7.73 -20.84
C VAL A 234 -14.48 -7.49 -20.04
N THR A 235 -13.57 -8.45 -20.04
CA THR A 235 -12.26 -8.30 -19.37
C THR A 235 -11.41 -7.24 -20.05
N ALA A 236 -11.34 -7.23 -21.38
CA ALA A 236 -10.63 -6.22 -22.15
C ALA A 236 -11.30 -4.84 -22.01
N ALA A 237 -12.62 -4.75 -22.13
CA ALA A 237 -13.36 -3.50 -21.93
C ALA A 237 -13.21 -2.99 -20.50
N GLY A 238 -13.31 -3.87 -19.49
CA GLY A 238 -13.04 -3.53 -18.09
C GLY A 238 -11.62 -3.03 -17.91
N PHE A 239 -10.63 -3.72 -18.45
CA PHE A 239 -9.23 -3.31 -18.40
C PHE A 239 -9.00 -1.99 -19.17
N PHE A 240 -9.53 -1.85 -20.40
CA PHE A 240 -9.39 -0.61 -21.18
C PHE A 240 -10.25 0.53 -20.67
N MET A 241 -11.43 0.28 -20.10
CA MET A 241 -12.17 1.29 -19.35
C MET A 241 -11.39 1.75 -18.12
N LEU A 242 -10.70 0.83 -17.48
CA LEU A 242 -9.85 1.12 -16.35
C LEU A 242 -8.50 1.72 -16.80
N ARG A 243 -7.90 1.27 -17.91
CA ARG A 243 -6.60 1.71 -18.44
C ARG A 243 -6.65 2.87 -19.44
N GLY A 244 -7.63 2.93 -20.36
CA GLY A 244 -7.79 4.08 -21.30
C GLY A 244 -8.00 5.38 -20.55
N LYS A 245 -8.25 5.22 -19.24
CA LYS A 245 -8.24 6.24 -18.24
C LYS A 245 -7.05 6.12 -17.26
N ALA A 246 -6.08 5.25 -17.42
CA ALA A 246 -4.90 5.14 -16.57
C ALA A 246 -3.74 6.07 -16.97
N SER A 247 -3.64 6.56 -18.19
CA SER A 247 -3.07 7.89 -18.50
C SER A 247 -4.10 9.02 -18.26
N SER A 248 -5.36 8.73 -18.14
CA SER A 248 -6.51 9.50 -17.67
C SER A 248 -7.05 8.99 -16.33
N PHE A 249 -6.52 7.95 -15.69
CA PHE A 249 -6.63 7.55 -14.29
C PHE A 249 -5.43 8.10 -13.51
N SER A 250 -4.96 9.25 -13.95
CA SER A 250 -4.37 10.19 -13.02
C SER A 250 -5.36 10.32 -11.84
N PRO A 251 -4.89 10.32 -10.60
CA PRO A 251 -5.73 10.67 -9.44
C PRO A 251 -6.56 11.94 -9.68
N ASP A 252 -6.16 12.75 -10.63
CA ASP A 252 -6.71 14.04 -11.04
C ASP A 252 -7.90 13.95 -11.99
N ASN A 253 -8.23 12.76 -12.55
CA ASN A 253 -9.38 12.65 -13.45
C ASN A 253 -10.70 12.68 -12.66
N PRO A 254 -11.65 13.58 -12.94
CA PRO A 254 -12.93 13.69 -12.21
C PRO A 254 -13.76 12.39 -12.18
N PHE A 255 -13.62 11.54 -13.20
CA PHE A 255 -14.31 10.25 -13.23
C PHE A 255 -13.62 9.23 -12.30
N SER A 256 -12.31 9.18 -12.31
CA SER A 256 -11.52 8.33 -11.41
C SER A 256 -11.84 8.67 -9.95
N GLN A 257 -11.84 9.95 -9.61
CA GLN A 257 -12.21 10.43 -8.28
C GLN A 257 -13.67 10.06 -7.90
N LYS A 258 -14.61 10.14 -8.85
CA LYS A 258 -16.01 9.71 -8.59
C LYS A 258 -16.11 8.21 -8.33
N VAL A 259 -15.41 7.38 -9.11
CA VAL A 259 -15.40 5.92 -8.91
C VAL A 259 -14.71 5.56 -7.60
N GLN A 260 -13.59 6.20 -7.30
CA GLN A 260 -12.88 6.00 -6.04
C GLN A 260 -13.73 6.44 -4.84
N LYS A 261 -14.30 7.64 -4.86
CA LYS A 261 -15.24 8.12 -3.82
C LYS A 261 -16.44 7.19 -3.65
N PHE A 262 -16.99 6.65 -4.74
CA PHE A 262 -18.09 5.69 -4.66
C PHE A 262 -17.66 4.36 -4.01
N ALA A 263 -16.49 3.83 -4.39
CA ALA A 263 -15.93 2.63 -3.78
C ALA A 263 -15.61 2.84 -2.29
N GLU A 264 -15.03 3.99 -1.93
CA GLU A 264 -14.77 4.40 -0.55
C GLU A 264 -16.06 4.53 0.26
N GLN A 265 -17.11 5.13 -0.31
CA GLN A 265 -18.41 5.22 0.36
C GLN A 265 -19.06 3.86 0.63
N ILE A 266 -18.89 2.89 -0.28
CA ILE A 266 -19.38 1.51 -0.06
C ILE A 266 -18.59 0.84 1.07
N ARG A 267 -17.28 1.04 1.10
CA ARG A 267 -16.37 0.40 2.05
C ARG A 267 -16.42 1.06 3.43
N TYR A 268 -16.25 2.37 3.47
CA TYR A 268 -16.04 3.13 4.71
C TYR A 268 -17.27 3.90 5.19
N GLY A 269 -18.32 3.99 4.37
CA GLY A 269 -19.45 4.86 4.61
C GLY A 269 -19.21 6.30 4.16
N LYS A 270 -20.25 7.12 4.24
CA LYS A 270 -20.16 8.54 3.89
C LYS A 270 -19.82 9.35 5.14
N LYS A 271 -18.77 10.17 5.07
CA LYS A 271 -18.47 11.21 6.04
C LYS A 271 -19.51 12.33 5.87
N THR A 272 -20.15 12.75 6.94
CA THR A 272 -21.29 13.68 6.88
C THR A 272 -21.13 14.93 7.77
N VAL A 273 -20.20 14.90 8.72
CA VAL A 273 -20.19 15.85 9.84
C VAL A 273 -19.23 17.02 9.66
N ASP A 274 -18.23 16.90 8.78
CA ASP A 274 -17.25 17.95 8.52
C ASP A 274 -16.84 18.00 7.04
N SER A 275 -16.11 19.02 6.66
CA SER A 275 -15.61 19.26 5.29
C SER A 275 -14.09 19.25 5.19
N LEU A 276 -13.36 18.65 6.15
CA LEU A 276 -11.92 18.48 6.04
C LEU A 276 -11.57 17.64 4.79
N PRO A 277 -10.54 18.05 4.02
CA PRO A 277 -10.34 17.57 2.66
C PRO A 277 -9.62 16.23 2.54
N GLU A 278 -9.15 15.63 3.63
CA GLU A 278 -8.28 14.45 3.62
C GLU A 278 -7.04 14.67 2.73
N GLY A 279 -6.38 15.82 2.95
CA GLY A 279 -5.19 16.25 2.25
C GLY A 279 -5.41 16.93 0.89
N GLN A 280 -6.61 16.90 0.30
CA GLN A 280 -6.86 17.45 -1.04
C GLN A 280 -7.14 18.96 -0.99
N PHE A 281 -6.41 19.77 -1.80
CA PHE A 281 -6.66 21.21 -1.91
C PHE A 281 -7.73 21.55 -2.95
N ARG A 282 -7.91 20.70 -3.96
CA ARG A 282 -8.93 20.94 -4.98
C ARG A 282 -10.33 20.83 -4.41
N GLY A 283 -11.13 21.88 -4.63
CA GLY A 283 -12.51 21.92 -4.16
C GLY A 283 -12.66 22.28 -2.68
N LEU A 284 -11.58 22.79 -2.05
CA LEU A 284 -11.68 23.44 -0.75
C LEU A 284 -12.64 24.63 -0.87
N GLY A 285 -13.63 24.63 0.00
CA GLY A 285 -14.60 25.73 0.15
C GLY A 285 -14.69 26.14 1.60
N ASN A 286 -15.79 26.78 1.96
CA ASN A 286 -16.05 27.16 3.34
C ASN A 286 -16.00 25.95 4.25
N LEU A 287 -15.36 26.12 5.40
CA LEU A 287 -15.31 25.09 6.42
C LEU A 287 -16.73 24.87 6.97
N LYS A 288 -17.23 23.65 6.88
CA LYS A 288 -18.56 23.25 7.41
C LYS A 288 -18.35 22.34 8.59
N LEU A 289 -18.51 22.89 9.77
CA LEU A 289 -18.47 22.18 11.02
C LEU A 289 -19.90 22.05 11.56
N THR A 290 -20.27 20.83 11.96
CA THR A 290 -21.62 20.54 12.44
C THR A 290 -21.62 20.18 13.93
N ASP A 291 -22.76 20.36 14.58
CA ASP A 291 -23.00 19.88 15.96
C ASP A 291 -23.33 18.37 15.99
N GLU A 292 -23.33 17.69 14.81
CA GLU A 292 -23.59 16.26 14.74
C GLU A 292 -22.35 15.48 15.25
N ALA A 293 -22.61 14.37 15.95
CA ALA A 293 -21.54 13.53 16.49
C ALA A 293 -20.72 12.89 15.37
N ALA A 294 -19.43 13.16 15.36
CA ALA A 294 -18.42 12.54 14.52
C ALA A 294 -17.93 11.23 15.13
N LEU A 295 -17.51 11.29 16.38
CA LEU A 295 -17.00 10.17 17.17
C LEU A 295 -17.70 10.10 18.53
N LYS A 296 -17.80 8.89 19.07
CA LYS A 296 -18.03 8.65 20.49
C LYS A 296 -16.72 8.09 21.05
N VAL A 297 -16.12 8.82 21.95
CA VAL A 297 -14.91 8.42 22.67
C VAL A 297 -15.31 8.07 24.10
N THR A 298 -14.92 6.89 24.57
CA THR A 298 -15.14 6.48 25.96
C THR A 298 -13.77 6.19 26.57
N MET A 299 -13.40 6.87 27.62
CA MET A 299 -12.11 6.76 28.31
C MET A 299 -12.33 6.38 29.77
N GLU A 300 -11.50 5.48 30.26
CA GLU A 300 -11.49 5.13 31.68
C GLU A 300 -11.10 6.33 32.55
N HIS A 301 -10.12 7.11 32.04
CA HIS A 301 -9.72 8.40 32.61
C HIS A 301 -9.84 9.47 31.53
N PRO A 302 -10.95 10.25 31.51
CA PRO A 302 -11.16 11.29 30.50
C PRO A 302 -10.04 12.33 30.50
N ASP A 303 -9.44 12.56 29.34
CA ASP A 303 -8.37 13.54 29.15
C ASP A 303 -8.45 14.17 27.75
N SER A 304 -7.75 15.29 27.56
CA SER A 304 -7.64 15.93 26.25
C SER A 304 -6.70 15.16 25.33
N LEU A 305 -7.09 14.97 24.07
CA LEU A 305 -6.36 14.17 23.11
C LEU A 305 -6.45 14.74 21.70
N TYR A 306 -5.38 14.56 20.91
CA TYR A 306 -5.40 14.68 19.47
C TYR A 306 -5.65 13.29 18.85
N LEU A 307 -6.74 13.14 18.12
CA LEU A 307 -7.11 11.87 17.46
C LEU A 307 -6.74 11.95 15.99
N ARG A 308 -5.58 11.38 15.63
CA ARG A 308 -5.03 11.38 14.26
C ARG A 308 -5.88 10.58 13.31
N GLY A 309 -6.31 11.18 12.22
CA GLY A 309 -7.00 10.53 11.11
C GLY A 309 -6.13 10.42 9.87
N PHE A 310 -6.18 11.42 8.98
CA PHE A 310 -5.31 11.50 7.81
C PHE A 310 -3.95 12.09 8.18
N VAL A 311 -2.87 11.45 7.72
CA VAL A 311 -1.50 11.98 7.84
C VAL A 311 -0.92 12.16 6.44
N GLY A 312 -0.52 13.38 6.11
CA GLY A 312 0.04 13.76 4.82
C GLY A 312 1.55 14.00 4.93
N SER A 313 2.33 13.21 4.20
CA SER A 313 3.79 13.21 4.24
C SER A 313 4.40 13.92 3.04
N ILE A 314 3.79 13.81 1.86
CA ILE A 314 4.29 14.32 0.59
C ILE A 314 3.43 15.51 0.15
N TYR A 315 4.05 16.70 0.06
CA TYR A 315 3.39 17.89 -0.47
C TYR A 315 3.36 17.88 -1.99
N THR A 316 2.20 18.18 -2.57
CA THR A 316 2.02 18.39 -4.00
C THR A 316 1.17 19.65 -4.24
N GLU A 317 1.13 20.16 -5.47
CA GLU A 317 0.27 21.31 -5.82
C GLU A 317 -1.23 21.02 -5.60
N ASP A 318 -1.63 19.76 -5.67
CA ASP A 318 -3.02 19.31 -5.49
C ASP A 318 -3.38 18.97 -4.05
N GLY A 319 -2.39 18.92 -3.16
CA GLY A 319 -2.60 18.56 -1.75
C GLY A 319 -1.50 17.73 -1.13
N TRP A 320 -1.76 17.30 0.09
CA TRP A 320 -0.93 16.36 0.83
C TRP A 320 -1.26 14.92 0.44
N LYS A 321 -0.24 14.14 0.18
CA LYS A 321 -0.36 12.69 -0.05
C LYS A 321 0.29 11.92 1.09
N GLN A 322 -0.26 10.77 1.36
CA GLN A 322 0.39 9.77 2.20
C GLN A 322 1.60 9.20 1.46
N GLN A 323 2.57 8.66 2.17
CA GLN A 323 3.68 7.95 1.55
C GLN A 323 3.21 6.85 0.61
N ASP A 324 3.94 6.64 -0.48
CA ASP A 324 3.64 5.57 -1.43
C ASP A 324 3.84 4.21 -0.75
N ALA A 325 2.90 3.30 -1.02
CA ALA A 325 2.96 1.95 -0.49
C ALA A 325 4.23 1.20 -0.94
N ASP A 326 4.74 1.49 -2.14
CA ASP A 326 5.95 0.86 -2.65
C ASP A 326 7.20 1.34 -1.89
N GLU A 327 7.27 2.63 -1.55
CA GLU A 327 8.37 3.19 -0.74
C GLU A 327 8.39 2.63 0.67
N ILE A 328 7.22 2.57 1.34
CA ILE A 328 7.09 1.95 2.68
C ILE A 328 7.49 0.47 2.62
N TYR A 329 7.06 -0.23 1.56
CA TYR A 329 7.36 -1.65 1.43
C TYR A 329 8.85 -1.91 1.21
N ASP A 330 9.57 -1.01 0.54
CA ASP A 330 11.02 -1.09 0.36
C ASP A 330 11.79 -0.89 1.68
N LYS A 331 11.15 -0.29 2.70
CA LYS A 331 11.68 -0.12 4.07
C LYS A 331 11.09 -1.12 5.08
N LYS A 332 10.46 -2.20 4.61
CA LYS A 332 9.78 -3.21 5.47
C LYS A 332 10.69 -3.80 6.56
N ASP A 333 11.97 -3.99 6.25
CA ASP A 333 12.93 -4.56 7.20
C ASP A 333 13.20 -3.61 8.37
N LEU A 334 13.27 -2.28 8.11
CA LEU A 334 13.37 -1.29 9.16
C LEU A 334 12.17 -1.38 10.11
N PHE A 335 10.93 -1.31 9.59
CA PHE A 335 9.73 -1.36 10.41
C PHE A 335 9.57 -2.69 11.15
N TYR A 336 9.96 -3.81 10.53
CA TYR A 336 9.96 -5.11 11.19
C TYR A 336 10.88 -5.14 12.42
N TRP A 337 12.12 -4.64 12.29
CA TRP A 337 13.08 -4.63 13.39
C TRP A 337 12.69 -3.64 14.48
N LEU A 338 12.16 -2.45 14.12
CA LEU A 338 11.65 -1.50 15.11
C LEU A 338 10.53 -2.12 15.95
N HIS A 339 9.54 -2.76 15.32
CA HIS A 339 8.44 -3.40 16.03
C HIS A 339 8.91 -4.58 16.89
N LYS A 340 9.92 -5.31 16.46
CA LYS A 340 10.51 -6.39 17.26
C LYS A 340 11.13 -5.89 18.56
N GLU A 341 11.70 -4.70 18.54
CA GLU A 341 12.28 -4.03 19.71
C GLU A 341 11.28 -3.10 20.43
N ASN A 342 9.98 -3.29 20.18
CA ASN A 342 8.89 -2.50 20.78
C ASN A 342 8.93 -1.00 20.49
N VAL A 343 9.43 -0.59 19.33
CA VAL A 343 9.46 0.79 18.86
C VAL A 343 8.58 0.96 17.63
N SER A 344 7.72 1.98 17.63
CA SER A 344 6.90 2.36 16.47
C SER A 344 6.77 3.88 16.40
N GLY A 345 6.82 4.46 15.20
CA GLY A 345 6.61 5.91 15.01
C GLY A 345 5.26 6.42 15.54
N LEU A 346 4.26 5.56 15.71
CA LEU A 346 2.96 5.92 16.28
C LEU A 346 2.94 5.99 17.82
N GLN A 347 3.89 5.33 18.51
CA GLN A 347 3.89 5.23 19.97
C GLN A 347 5.27 5.53 20.61
N GLN A 348 6.17 6.20 19.88
CA GLN A 348 7.54 6.44 20.33
C GLN A 348 7.61 7.24 21.64
N LEU A 349 6.80 8.31 21.74
CA LEU A 349 6.68 9.12 22.97
C LEU A 349 6.28 8.26 24.19
N THR A 350 5.35 7.34 23.99
CA THR A 350 4.87 6.43 25.03
C THR A 350 5.92 5.38 25.39
N ALA A 351 6.61 4.81 24.39
CA ALA A 351 7.68 3.85 24.62
C ALA A 351 8.80 4.47 25.48
N LEU A 352 9.18 5.69 25.18
CA LEU A 352 10.18 6.42 25.95
C LEU A 352 9.68 6.68 27.40
N TYR A 353 8.45 7.13 27.56
CA TYR A 353 7.85 7.33 28.89
C TYR A 353 7.85 6.05 29.72
N GLN A 354 7.49 4.91 29.12
CA GLN A 354 7.48 3.61 29.80
C GLN A 354 8.88 3.14 30.18
N LEU A 355 9.89 3.41 29.35
CA LEU A 355 11.28 3.08 29.68
C LEU A 355 11.77 3.85 30.92
N GLU A 356 11.36 5.09 31.05
CA GLU A 356 11.73 5.96 32.17
C GLU A 356 10.94 5.66 33.44
N ASN A 357 9.70 5.19 33.28
CA ASN A 357 8.76 4.95 34.36
C ASN A 357 8.22 3.51 34.34
N PRO A 358 9.08 2.48 34.47
CA PRO A 358 8.67 1.08 34.31
C PRO A 358 7.69 0.59 35.40
N ALA A 359 7.53 1.33 36.48
CA ALA A 359 6.60 1.03 37.58
C ALA A 359 5.28 1.82 37.48
N ASP A 360 5.11 2.67 36.47
CA ASP A 360 3.89 3.42 36.26
C ASP A 360 2.88 2.59 35.45
N ASP A 361 1.85 2.08 36.16
CA ASP A 361 0.73 1.32 35.58
C ASP A 361 -0.45 2.23 35.17
N ASP A 362 -0.26 3.55 35.04
CA ASP A 362 -1.32 4.51 34.66
C ASP A 362 -1.72 4.36 33.19
N THR A 363 -2.14 3.15 32.84
CA THR A 363 -2.70 2.81 31.54
C THR A 363 -4.20 2.56 31.68
N GLY A 364 -4.99 3.35 30.94
CA GLY A 364 -6.43 3.17 30.83
C GLY A 364 -6.81 2.62 29.45
N ASN A 365 -8.06 2.23 29.33
CA ASN A 365 -8.63 1.87 28.04
C ASN A 365 -9.43 3.02 27.45
N MET A 366 -9.17 3.31 26.17
CA MET A 366 -9.96 4.21 25.37
C MET A 366 -10.66 3.44 24.26
N THR A 367 -11.92 3.76 24.01
CA THR A 367 -12.68 3.19 22.90
C THR A 367 -13.19 4.31 22.00
N VAL A 368 -12.86 4.25 20.71
CA VAL A 368 -13.32 5.19 19.70
C VAL A 368 -14.36 4.51 18.83
N THR A 369 -15.58 5.05 18.81
CA THR A 369 -16.67 4.60 17.92
C THR A 369 -16.96 5.66 16.88
N THR A 370 -16.77 5.34 15.61
CA THR A 370 -17.07 6.21 14.46
C THR A 370 -18.59 6.29 14.24
N ILE A 371 -19.15 7.50 14.32
CA ILE A 371 -20.57 7.80 14.08
C ILE A 371 -20.74 8.45 12.72
N GLY A 372 -20.36 9.71 12.55
CA GLY A 372 -20.47 10.49 11.33
C GLY A 372 -19.14 10.74 10.61
N ALA A 373 -18.01 10.48 11.26
CA ALA A 373 -16.68 10.56 10.67
C ALA A 373 -16.39 9.40 9.69
N SER A 374 -15.29 9.49 8.93
CA SER A 374 -14.87 8.44 8.00
C SER A 374 -14.32 7.22 8.74
N ARG A 375 -14.80 6.01 8.40
CA ARG A 375 -14.22 4.75 8.92
C ARG A 375 -12.94 4.33 8.22
N LYS A 376 -12.40 5.16 7.37
CA LYS A 376 -11.10 4.96 6.71
C LYS A 376 -9.94 5.03 7.71
N TYR A 377 -10.15 5.76 8.81
CA TYR A 377 -9.14 6.03 9.83
C TYR A 377 -9.52 5.42 11.17
N ALA A 378 -8.51 5.04 11.93
CA ALA A 378 -8.67 4.49 13.28
C ALA A 378 -8.75 5.58 14.37
N TYR A 379 -8.44 6.85 14.04
CA TYR A 379 -8.39 7.99 14.96
C TYR A 379 -7.53 7.73 16.20
N VAL A 380 -6.22 7.61 15.97
CA VAL A 380 -5.22 7.16 16.94
C VAL A 380 -4.72 8.31 17.81
N PRO A 381 -4.68 8.18 19.14
CA PRO A 381 -4.07 9.18 20.02
C PRO A 381 -2.53 9.08 20.00
N TYR A 382 -1.85 10.10 20.53
CA TYR A 382 -0.39 10.08 20.75
C TYR A 382 -0.01 9.22 21.95
N GLU A 383 -0.93 9.03 22.85
CA GLU A 383 -0.81 8.33 24.13
C GLU A 383 -0.99 6.81 24.03
N LEU A 384 -0.95 6.27 22.81
CA LEU A 384 -1.05 4.83 22.58
C LEU A 384 0.04 4.06 23.34
N SER A 385 -0.34 3.21 24.31
CA SER A 385 0.59 2.56 25.23
C SER A 385 1.09 1.18 24.78
N THR A 386 0.68 0.74 23.59
CA THR A 386 1.08 -0.58 23.06
C THR A 386 1.49 -0.47 21.59
N LEU A 387 2.21 -1.47 21.12
CA LEU A 387 2.54 -1.56 19.69
C LEU A 387 1.27 -1.64 18.84
N PRO A 388 1.23 -0.90 17.73
CA PRO A 388 0.10 -0.93 16.81
C PRO A 388 -0.30 -2.32 16.34
N ASP A 389 0.66 -3.23 16.15
CA ASP A 389 0.44 -4.60 15.65
C ASP A 389 -0.24 -5.54 16.66
N THR A 390 -0.33 -5.12 17.92
CA THR A 390 -1.04 -5.88 18.97
C THR A 390 -2.51 -5.51 19.08
N LEU A 391 -2.94 -4.47 18.36
CA LEU A 391 -4.33 -3.99 18.40
C LEU A 391 -5.25 -4.86 17.55
N GLU A 392 -6.46 -5.07 18.03
CA GLU A 392 -7.49 -5.80 17.27
C GLU A 392 -8.17 -4.91 16.22
N ASN A 393 -8.49 -5.50 15.07
CA ASN A 393 -9.27 -4.90 13.97
C ASN A 393 -8.58 -3.73 13.26
N VAL A 394 -7.29 -3.52 13.48
CA VAL A 394 -6.44 -2.54 12.80
C VAL A 394 -5.11 -3.17 12.42
N ARG A 395 -4.46 -2.61 11.41
CA ARG A 395 -3.10 -2.97 11.01
C ARG A 395 -2.22 -1.73 10.93
N SER A 396 -1.00 -1.86 11.39
CA SER A 396 0.05 -0.89 11.17
C SER A 396 0.50 -0.88 9.71
N PHE A 397 0.76 0.30 9.17
CA PHE A 397 1.33 0.45 7.84
C PHE A 397 2.23 1.69 7.78
N GLY A 398 3.53 1.44 7.58
CA GLY A 398 4.53 2.50 7.73
C GLY A 398 4.66 2.95 9.18
N ASP A 399 4.97 4.22 9.35
CA ASP A 399 5.19 4.85 10.65
C ASP A 399 4.07 5.83 11.06
N ASP A 400 3.07 6.01 10.21
CA ASP A 400 2.09 7.09 10.31
C ASP A 400 0.63 6.63 10.39
N ARG A 401 0.33 5.33 10.16
CA ARG A 401 -1.04 4.88 9.93
C ARG A 401 -1.42 3.62 10.67
N LEU A 402 -2.66 3.63 11.21
CA LEU A 402 -3.42 2.43 11.51
C LEU A 402 -4.58 2.31 10.52
N ILE A 403 -4.61 1.22 9.78
CA ILE A 403 -5.64 0.93 8.79
C ILE A 403 -6.67 -0.02 9.40
N PRO A 404 -7.95 0.40 9.54
CA PRO A 404 -8.99 -0.49 10.02
C PRO A 404 -9.20 -1.69 9.10
N GLU A 405 -9.27 -2.89 9.67
CA GLU A 405 -9.32 -4.15 8.92
C GLU A 405 -10.69 -4.45 8.32
N GLY A 406 -10.66 -5.24 7.23
CA GLY A 406 -11.84 -5.79 6.58
C GLY A 406 -12.45 -4.91 5.48
N PHE A 407 -13.34 -5.52 4.69
CA PHE A 407 -14.03 -4.81 3.59
C PHE A 407 -14.98 -3.73 4.11
N ARG A 408 -15.61 -3.96 5.25
CA ARG A 408 -16.36 -2.96 6.01
C ARG A 408 -15.79 -2.91 7.42
N PRO A 409 -14.87 -1.97 7.68
CA PRO A 409 -14.23 -1.87 8.99
C PRO A 409 -15.25 -1.73 10.12
N GLN A 410 -14.86 -2.24 11.28
CA GLN A 410 -15.66 -2.08 12.48
C GLN A 410 -15.76 -0.60 12.83
N LYS A 411 -16.87 -0.22 13.46
CA LYS A 411 -17.10 1.16 13.90
C LYS A 411 -16.33 1.50 15.16
N THR A 412 -16.04 0.49 15.97
CA THR A 412 -15.47 0.64 17.30
C THR A 412 -14.09 -0.01 17.34
N ILE A 413 -13.11 0.75 17.79
CA ILE A 413 -11.72 0.33 17.99
C ILE A 413 -11.32 0.72 19.40
N SER A 414 -10.64 -0.18 20.11
CA SER A 414 -10.17 0.06 21.48
C SER A 414 -8.65 0.20 21.49
N PHE A 415 -8.18 1.13 22.28
CA PHE A 415 -6.77 1.46 22.47
C PHE A 415 -6.43 1.45 23.96
N PRO A 416 -5.38 0.73 24.39
CA PRO A 416 -4.77 1.03 25.68
C PRO A 416 -3.96 2.34 25.55
N VAL A 417 -4.17 3.26 26.47
CA VAL A 417 -3.59 4.61 26.41
C VAL A 417 -3.04 5.01 27.78
N HIS A 418 -2.01 5.83 27.79
CA HIS A 418 -1.60 6.58 28.96
C HIS A 418 -2.44 7.85 29.13
N SER A 419 -2.37 8.47 30.30
CA SER A 419 -2.83 9.85 30.48
C SER A 419 -2.03 10.81 29.60
N ASN A 420 -2.54 12.04 29.38
CA ASN A 420 -1.95 13.00 28.45
C ASN A 420 -0.42 13.16 28.61
N LEU A 421 0.33 12.63 27.65
CA LEU A 421 1.80 12.66 27.63
C LEU A 421 2.36 14.01 27.15
N ILE A 422 1.56 14.84 26.49
CA ILE A 422 1.98 16.17 26.06
C ILE A 422 2.24 17.07 27.27
N ARG A 423 1.43 16.96 28.32
CA ARG A 423 1.71 17.63 29.60
C ARG A 423 2.97 17.14 30.30
N LYS A 424 3.31 15.83 30.11
CA LYS A 424 4.50 15.20 30.70
C LYS A 424 5.75 15.39 29.82
N TYR A 425 5.62 16.05 28.67
CA TYR A 425 6.69 16.23 27.69
C TYR A 425 8.00 16.77 28.31
N PRO A 426 8.02 17.83 29.16
CA PRO A 426 9.28 18.32 29.71
C PRO A 426 10.04 17.28 30.52
N GLN A 427 9.32 16.43 31.28
CA GLN A 427 9.93 15.36 32.08
C GLN A 427 10.50 14.28 31.18
N ILE A 428 9.74 13.84 30.16
CA ILE A 428 10.15 12.83 29.20
C ILE A 428 11.41 13.29 28.44
N ALA A 429 11.38 14.51 27.91
CA ALA A 429 12.51 15.08 27.19
C ALA A 429 13.76 15.25 28.07
N SER A 430 13.58 15.75 29.30
CA SER A 430 14.68 15.90 30.25
C SER A 430 15.32 14.57 30.61
N ALA A 431 14.54 13.53 30.82
CA ALA A 431 15.05 12.20 31.15
C ALA A 431 15.80 11.58 29.98
N TYR A 432 15.34 11.74 28.73
CA TYR A 432 16.07 11.30 27.55
C TYR A 432 17.47 11.92 27.44
N TYR A 433 17.60 13.23 27.70
CA TYR A 433 18.85 13.95 27.59
C TYR A 433 19.80 13.75 28.79
N GLN A 434 19.32 13.22 29.92
CA GLN A 434 20.16 12.91 31.10
C GLN A 434 20.96 11.62 30.98
N ASP A 435 20.87 10.93 29.86
CA ASP A 435 21.64 9.74 29.47
C ASP A 435 21.61 8.62 30.53
N GLN A 436 20.57 7.81 30.47
CA GLN A 436 20.40 6.67 31.38
C GLN A 436 21.25 5.47 30.91
N ASP A 437 22.15 5.01 31.76
CA ASP A 437 23.06 3.87 31.51
C ASP A 437 22.33 2.51 31.70
N THR A 438 21.20 2.32 31.00
CA THR A 438 20.46 1.05 31.01
C THR A 438 20.53 0.36 29.64
N GLU A 439 20.60 -0.99 29.62
CA GLU A 439 20.62 -1.77 28.38
C GLU A 439 19.39 -1.47 27.50
N ALA A 440 18.19 -1.36 28.11
CA ALA A 440 16.95 -1.05 27.42
C ALA A 440 16.98 0.34 26.77
N PHE A 441 17.59 1.31 27.41
CA PHE A 441 17.72 2.67 26.88
C PHE A 441 18.74 2.74 25.73
N ALA A 442 19.84 1.98 25.84
CA ALA A 442 20.81 1.85 24.75
C ALA A 442 20.19 1.21 23.50
N GLU A 443 19.34 0.20 23.68
CA GLU A 443 18.61 -0.45 22.59
C GLU A 443 17.57 0.47 21.95
N TYR A 444 16.84 1.23 22.77
CA TYR A 444 15.92 2.28 22.29
C TYR A 444 16.68 3.31 21.43
N LYS A 445 17.82 3.85 21.88
CA LYS A 445 18.64 4.80 21.12
C LYS A 445 19.09 4.22 19.78
N LYS A 446 19.48 2.95 19.74
CA LYS A 446 19.86 2.29 18.49
C LYS A 446 18.69 2.20 17.50
N CYS A 447 17.52 1.84 17.96
CA CYS A 447 16.30 1.80 17.14
C CYS A 447 15.91 3.20 16.68
N GLU A 448 15.96 4.17 17.58
CA GLU A 448 15.66 5.56 17.30
C GLU A 448 16.59 6.15 16.24
N ASN A 449 17.90 5.94 16.34
CA ASN A 449 18.87 6.39 15.33
C ASN A 449 18.55 5.84 13.92
N SER A 450 18.16 4.56 13.85
CA SER A 450 17.78 3.95 12.56
C SER A 450 16.48 4.55 12.01
N TYR A 451 15.53 4.83 12.88
CA TYR A 451 14.26 5.46 12.51
C TYR A 451 14.44 6.94 12.18
N ASN A 452 15.26 7.67 12.94
CA ASN A 452 15.61 9.07 12.71
C ASN A 452 16.18 9.28 11.31
N ALA A 453 17.14 8.44 10.87
CA ALA A 453 17.67 8.51 9.51
C ALA A 453 16.57 8.39 8.43
N TYR A 454 15.60 7.51 8.63
CA TYR A 454 14.43 7.39 7.75
C TYR A 454 13.55 8.63 7.79
N VAL A 455 13.28 9.18 8.98
CA VAL A 455 12.45 10.37 9.16
C VAL A 455 13.04 11.58 8.45
N TYR A 456 14.34 11.82 8.59
CA TYR A 456 15.04 12.92 7.93
C TYR A 456 15.06 12.77 6.41
N ASP A 457 15.18 11.56 5.89
CA ASP A 457 15.08 11.28 4.44
C ASP A 457 13.68 11.58 3.89
N GLN A 458 12.64 11.25 4.63
CA GLN A 458 11.26 11.28 4.13
C GLN A 458 10.52 12.60 4.41
N TYR A 459 10.79 13.29 5.52
CA TYR A 459 9.90 14.35 6.02
C TYR A 459 10.50 15.77 6.02
N LEU A 460 11.61 15.98 5.30
CA LEU A 460 12.22 17.30 5.08
C LEU A 460 11.95 17.88 3.69
N GLN A 461 11.25 17.18 2.83
CA GLN A 461 11.08 17.60 1.44
C GLN A 461 10.21 18.84 1.31
N VAL A 462 10.77 19.88 0.67
CA VAL A 462 10.09 21.13 0.30
C VAL A 462 10.33 21.40 -1.18
N PRO A 463 9.31 21.68 -2.00
CA PRO A 463 9.52 22.07 -3.39
C PRO A 463 10.43 23.31 -3.51
N ASP A 464 11.39 23.29 -4.43
CA ASP A 464 12.38 24.38 -4.59
C ASP A 464 11.71 25.74 -4.83
N SER A 465 10.59 25.75 -5.55
CA SER A 465 9.79 26.96 -5.80
C SER A 465 9.25 27.61 -4.52
N LEU A 466 8.92 26.79 -3.51
CA LEU A 466 8.41 27.27 -2.22
C LEU A 466 9.55 27.60 -1.25
N LYS A 467 10.62 26.81 -1.26
CA LYS A 467 11.73 26.95 -0.31
C LYS A 467 12.28 28.36 -0.28
N GLN A 468 12.56 28.96 -1.44
CA GLN A 468 13.09 30.33 -1.52
C GLN A 468 12.11 31.38 -0.94
N MET A 469 10.82 31.22 -1.19
CA MET A 469 9.80 32.12 -0.66
C MET A 469 9.65 31.98 0.85
N LEU A 470 9.55 30.74 1.34
CA LEU A 470 9.41 30.46 2.77
C LEU A 470 10.64 30.90 3.57
N THR A 471 11.84 30.68 3.06
CA THR A 471 13.07 31.17 3.71
C THR A 471 13.07 32.70 3.88
N LYS A 472 12.59 33.45 2.88
CA LYS A 472 12.48 34.92 2.97
C LYS A 472 11.44 35.36 4.01
N VAL A 473 10.34 34.62 4.11
CA VAL A 473 9.25 34.91 5.05
C VAL A 473 9.70 34.65 6.50
N LEU A 474 10.55 33.66 6.70
CA LEU A 474 11.02 33.23 8.01
C LEU A 474 12.31 33.91 8.48
N ALA A 475 13.00 34.69 7.59
CA ALA A 475 14.20 35.43 7.94
C ALA A 475 13.88 36.51 8.97
N SER A 476 14.70 36.61 10.02
CA SER A 476 14.63 37.72 10.98
C SER A 476 15.52 38.88 10.51
N ASP A 477 15.26 40.09 11.03
CA ASP A 477 16.06 41.29 10.73
C ASP A 477 17.57 41.13 11.08
N SER A 478 17.90 40.16 11.94
CA SER A 478 19.27 39.80 12.29
C SER A 478 19.99 38.93 11.26
N ASP A 479 19.25 38.26 10.37
CA ASP A 479 19.74 37.25 9.44
C ASP A 479 20.14 37.82 8.06
N GLU A 480 19.99 39.16 7.84
CA GLU A 480 20.24 39.84 6.53
C GLU A 480 21.67 39.65 5.97
N LYS A 481 22.63 39.15 6.76
CA LYS A 481 24.03 39.01 6.33
C LYS A 481 24.41 37.65 5.80
N ASP A 482 23.65 36.58 6.11
CA ASP A 482 23.97 35.20 5.71
C ASP A 482 22.72 34.43 5.26
N SER A 483 22.17 34.79 4.09
CA SER A 483 20.93 34.20 3.57
C SER A 483 21.00 32.69 3.26
N GLU A 484 22.17 32.08 3.28
CA GLU A 484 22.36 30.62 3.14
C GLU A 484 22.36 29.88 4.48
N ASN A 485 22.55 30.57 5.61
CA ASN A 485 22.64 29.96 6.95
C ASN A 485 21.41 30.15 7.85
N VAL A 486 20.34 30.79 7.36
CA VAL A 486 19.12 31.09 8.16
C VAL A 486 18.41 29.82 8.65
N THR A 487 18.71 28.65 8.09
CA THR A 487 17.99 27.42 8.34
C THR A 487 18.80 26.35 9.09
N SER A 488 20.05 26.59 9.41
CA SER A 488 20.88 25.65 10.16
C SER A 488 21.02 26.08 11.63
N HIS A 489 20.65 25.19 12.56
CA HIS A 489 20.83 25.32 14.01
C HIS A 489 19.82 26.22 14.76
N ILE A 490 18.56 26.19 14.37
CA ILE A 490 17.48 26.82 15.14
C ILE A 490 16.87 25.81 16.13
N SER A 491 16.54 26.25 17.35
CA SER A 491 15.81 25.40 18.30
C SER A 491 14.35 25.19 17.90
N TYR A 492 13.73 24.10 18.37
CA TYR A 492 12.28 23.84 18.12
C TYR A 492 11.41 24.99 18.63
N GLU A 493 11.75 25.56 19.79
CA GLU A 493 11.04 26.70 20.38
C GLU A 493 11.15 27.95 19.51
N GLU A 494 12.36 28.30 19.06
CA GLU A 494 12.57 29.45 18.19
C GLU A 494 11.88 29.26 16.83
N ALA A 495 11.95 28.06 16.25
CA ALA A 495 11.22 27.74 15.02
C ALA A 495 9.70 27.92 15.20
N ASN A 496 9.15 27.38 16.28
CA ASN A 496 7.74 27.51 16.61
C ASN A 496 7.33 28.98 16.80
N THR A 497 8.13 29.74 17.55
CA THR A 497 7.88 31.17 17.80
C THR A 497 7.90 31.99 16.51
N ARG A 498 8.87 31.75 15.61
CA ARG A 498 8.94 32.45 14.31
C ARG A 498 7.76 32.08 13.41
N ILE A 499 7.38 30.80 13.34
CA ILE A 499 6.28 30.32 12.50
C ILE A 499 4.94 30.88 13.01
N THR A 500 4.64 30.67 14.28
CA THR A 500 3.37 31.13 14.87
C THR A 500 3.26 32.65 14.91
N GLY A 501 4.37 33.36 15.21
CA GLY A 501 4.44 34.80 15.13
C GLY A 501 4.11 35.33 13.73
N TYR A 502 4.79 34.82 12.69
CA TYR A 502 4.49 35.21 11.32
C TYR A 502 3.03 34.95 10.92
N LEU A 503 2.51 33.76 11.22
CA LEU A 503 1.13 33.39 10.88
C LEU A 503 0.11 34.24 11.62
N ASN A 504 0.32 34.53 12.90
CA ASN A 504 -0.57 35.39 13.69
C ASN A 504 -0.59 36.85 13.21
N GLU A 505 0.57 37.39 12.84
CA GLU A 505 0.69 38.80 12.46
C GLU A 505 0.21 39.08 11.02
N ASN A 506 0.39 38.13 10.13
CA ASN A 506 0.20 38.36 8.68
C ASN A 506 -1.04 37.69 8.09
N ILE A 507 -1.65 36.72 8.78
CA ILE A 507 -2.74 35.90 8.26
C ILE A 507 -3.99 36.03 9.14
N THR A 508 -5.15 36.20 8.53
CA THR A 508 -6.43 36.26 9.25
C THR A 508 -7.12 34.89 9.24
N TYR A 509 -7.48 34.38 10.40
CA TYR A 509 -8.32 33.18 10.48
C TYR A 509 -9.73 33.46 9.97
N THR A 510 -10.24 32.57 9.11
CA THR A 510 -11.64 32.61 8.65
C THR A 510 -12.08 31.22 8.21
N GLU A 511 -13.30 30.85 8.52
CA GLU A 511 -13.95 29.62 8.06
C GLU A 511 -14.58 29.81 6.66
N GLU A 512 -14.73 31.06 6.21
CA GLU A 512 -15.30 31.41 4.93
C GLU A 512 -14.21 31.76 3.92
N ILE A 513 -14.14 30.97 2.84
CA ILE A 513 -13.24 31.19 1.72
C ILE A 513 -14.08 31.66 0.53
N ASP A 514 -13.59 32.63 -0.23
CA ASP A 514 -14.29 33.17 -1.40
C ASP A 514 -14.46 32.07 -2.46
N PRO A 515 -15.69 31.58 -2.75
CA PRO A 515 -15.91 30.44 -3.65
C PRO A 515 -15.59 30.78 -5.13
N LYS A 516 -15.33 32.06 -5.45
CA LYS A 516 -14.98 32.49 -6.81
C LYS A 516 -13.65 31.92 -7.32
N ASN A 517 -12.89 31.25 -6.44
CA ASN A 517 -11.60 30.68 -6.76
C ASN A 517 -11.57 29.16 -6.87
N THR A 518 -12.71 28.48 -6.66
CA THR A 518 -12.82 27.02 -6.63
C THR A 518 -13.87 26.47 -7.59
N ASP A 519 -13.97 27.02 -8.81
CA ASP A 519 -14.94 26.53 -9.79
C ASP A 519 -14.70 25.06 -10.14
N ALA A 520 -15.66 24.23 -9.75
CA ALA A 520 -15.75 22.81 -10.07
C ALA A 520 -15.93 22.50 -11.59
N SER A 521 -15.91 23.53 -12.45
CA SER A 521 -16.16 23.42 -13.88
C SER A 521 -14.90 23.30 -14.74
N GLY A 522 -13.68 23.41 -14.16
CA GLY A 522 -12.45 23.15 -14.94
C GLY A 522 -12.14 24.15 -16.03
N GLU A 523 -12.81 25.29 -16.08
CA GLU A 523 -12.47 26.36 -16.99
C GLU A 523 -11.72 27.48 -16.22
N ASP A 524 -10.43 27.58 -16.52
CA ASP A 524 -9.52 28.61 -15.99
C ASP A 524 -10.04 30.02 -16.30
N GLN A 525 -10.71 30.65 -15.34
CA GLN A 525 -10.74 32.10 -15.34
C GLN A 525 -9.38 32.60 -14.82
N LYS A 526 -8.48 32.91 -15.75
CA LYS A 526 -7.23 33.60 -15.48
C LYS A 526 -7.54 34.99 -14.86
N THR A 527 -7.54 35.02 -13.53
CA THR A 527 -7.28 36.28 -12.83
C THR A 527 -5.77 36.35 -12.59
N ASP A 528 -5.16 37.41 -13.08
CA ASP A 528 -3.71 37.65 -13.24
C ASP A 528 -2.87 37.65 -11.94
N ALA A 529 -3.36 37.15 -10.80
CA ALA A 529 -2.71 37.23 -9.51
C ALA A 529 -2.46 35.86 -8.81
N LYS A 530 -3.00 34.73 -9.31
CA LYS A 530 -2.77 33.42 -8.64
C LYS A 530 -1.52 32.74 -9.19
N THR A 531 -0.64 32.34 -8.30
CA THR A 531 0.60 31.62 -8.63
C THR A 531 0.38 30.16 -8.99
N GLY A 532 -0.83 29.64 -8.72
CA GLY A 532 -1.18 28.22 -8.88
C GLY A 532 -0.69 27.31 -7.76
N ASN A 533 -0.01 27.86 -6.74
CA ASN A 533 0.44 27.11 -5.59
C ASN A 533 -0.34 27.51 -4.33
N PHE A 534 -1.00 26.55 -3.70
CA PHE A 534 -1.89 26.73 -2.55
C PHE A 534 -1.24 27.50 -1.39
N VAL A 535 -0.02 27.12 -0.99
CA VAL A 535 0.66 27.77 0.14
C VAL A 535 1.14 29.17 -0.21
N THR A 536 1.61 29.39 -1.44
CA THR A 536 1.98 30.74 -1.88
C THR A 536 0.77 31.65 -1.93
N ASP A 537 -0.35 31.18 -2.46
CA ASP A 537 -1.57 31.97 -2.52
C ASP A 537 -2.10 32.30 -1.13
N PHE A 538 -2.07 31.35 -0.20
CA PHE A 538 -2.44 31.57 1.19
C PHE A 538 -1.57 32.62 1.90
N LEU A 539 -0.24 32.52 1.79
CA LEU A 539 0.68 33.39 2.54
C LEU A 539 0.82 34.80 1.92
N MET A 540 0.77 34.90 0.57
CA MET A 540 1.11 36.14 -0.13
C MET A 540 -0.09 36.89 -0.69
N THR A 541 -1.11 36.17 -1.16
CA THR A 541 -2.21 36.74 -1.91
C THR A 541 -3.47 36.86 -1.07
N GLU A 542 -3.98 35.76 -0.55
CA GLU A 542 -5.26 35.70 0.15
C GLU A 542 -5.15 36.15 1.59
N LYS A 543 -4.07 35.79 2.26
CA LYS A 543 -3.74 36.12 3.66
C LYS A 543 -4.88 35.81 4.63
N LYS A 544 -5.66 34.79 4.32
CA LYS A 544 -6.80 34.32 5.14
C LYS A 544 -7.05 32.82 4.91
N GLY A 545 -7.52 32.14 5.92
CA GLY A 545 -7.86 30.71 5.83
C GLY A 545 -8.17 30.09 7.19
N TYR A 546 -8.30 28.78 7.20
CA TYR A 546 -8.55 27.97 8.40
C TYR A 546 -7.46 26.90 8.58
N SER A 547 -7.60 26.04 9.56
CA SER A 547 -6.57 25.09 10.04
C SER A 547 -5.82 24.35 8.92
N VAL A 548 -6.49 23.91 7.85
CA VAL A 548 -5.86 23.24 6.68
C VAL A 548 -4.78 24.12 6.04
N HIS A 549 -5.04 25.43 5.92
CA HIS A 549 -4.12 26.39 5.32
C HIS A 549 -2.92 26.64 6.24
N TYR A 550 -3.21 26.89 7.52
CA TYR A 550 -2.20 27.13 8.55
C TYR A 550 -1.27 25.93 8.73
N ALA A 551 -1.83 24.74 8.91
CA ALA A 551 -1.05 23.51 9.07
C ALA A 551 -0.21 23.21 7.82
N SER A 552 -0.78 23.37 6.61
CA SER A 552 -0.04 23.14 5.35
C SER A 552 1.17 24.07 5.21
N ALA A 553 1.01 25.35 5.51
CA ALA A 553 2.11 26.31 5.44
C ALA A 553 3.16 26.02 6.53
N ALA A 554 2.72 25.78 7.76
CA ALA A 554 3.62 25.54 8.88
C ALA A 554 4.46 24.27 8.74
N VAL A 555 3.90 23.16 8.21
CA VAL A 555 4.69 21.95 7.90
C VAL A 555 5.87 22.28 6.99
N LEU A 556 5.64 23.03 5.91
CA LEU A 556 6.71 23.42 5.00
C LEU A 556 7.70 24.38 5.63
N MET A 557 7.23 25.27 6.52
CA MET A 557 8.09 26.18 7.28
C MET A 557 9.01 25.42 8.25
N TYR A 558 8.48 24.45 9.02
CA TYR A 558 9.30 23.58 9.86
C TYR A 558 10.36 22.83 9.05
N ARG A 559 9.98 22.28 7.90
CA ARG A 559 10.91 21.59 6.99
C ARG A 559 12.00 22.52 6.46
N CYS A 560 11.70 23.81 6.22
CA CYS A 560 12.73 24.80 5.87
C CYS A 560 13.73 25.05 7.00
N PHE A 561 13.33 24.88 8.24
CA PHE A 561 14.22 24.93 9.40
C PHE A 561 14.98 23.62 9.67
N GLY A 562 14.83 22.62 8.79
CA GLY A 562 15.46 21.31 8.98
C GLY A 562 14.76 20.42 10.01
N ILE A 563 13.54 20.77 10.41
CA ILE A 563 12.73 20.01 11.37
C ILE A 563 11.77 19.13 10.57
N PRO A 564 11.88 17.77 10.64
CA PRO A 564 10.95 16.89 9.96
C PRO A 564 9.53 17.12 10.46
N ALA A 565 8.58 17.27 9.53
CA ALA A 565 7.20 17.60 9.87
C ALA A 565 6.18 16.93 8.95
N ARG A 566 4.97 16.63 9.47
CA ARG A 566 3.83 16.04 8.75
C ARG A 566 2.57 16.88 8.93
N TYR A 567 1.72 16.83 7.90
CA TYR A 567 0.38 17.41 7.94
C TYR A 567 -0.61 16.38 8.49
N VAL A 568 -1.44 16.75 9.44
CA VAL A 568 -2.41 15.85 10.06
C VAL A 568 -3.81 16.46 10.05
N GLU A 569 -4.82 15.64 9.75
CA GLU A 569 -6.24 15.93 9.95
C GLU A 569 -6.86 14.90 10.88
N GLY A 570 -7.74 15.35 11.75
CA GLY A 570 -8.44 14.48 12.67
C GLY A 570 -9.44 15.22 13.56
N TYR A 571 -9.55 14.80 14.80
CA TYR A 571 -10.47 15.40 15.77
C TYR A 571 -9.76 15.72 17.08
N LEU A 572 -10.23 16.77 17.74
CA LEU A 572 -9.74 17.18 19.05
C LEU A 572 -10.72 16.71 20.14
N VAL A 573 -10.20 16.16 21.22
CA VAL A 573 -10.89 16.10 22.51
C VAL A 573 -10.26 17.19 23.38
N THR A 574 -10.98 18.28 23.59
CA THR A 574 -10.43 19.42 24.32
C THR A 574 -10.47 19.18 25.86
N PRO A 575 -9.65 19.89 26.64
CA PRO A 575 -9.72 19.83 28.13
C PRO A 575 -11.13 20.06 28.65
N GLU A 576 -11.85 21.05 28.11
CA GLU A 576 -13.24 21.34 28.48
C GLU A 576 -14.18 20.15 28.24
N MET A 577 -13.99 19.43 27.11
CA MET A 577 -14.79 18.24 26.83
C MET A 577 -14.45 17.08 27.76
N ALA A 578 -13.18 16.93 28.14
CA ALA A 578 -12.73 15.92 29.08
C ALA A 578 -13.31 16.18 30.51
N GLU A 579 -13.28 17.44 30.97
CA GLU A 579 -13.88 17.84 32.23
C GLU A 579 -15.40 17.63 32.28
N ASN A 580 -16.08 17.74 31.13
CA ASN A 580 -17.53 17.55 30.99
C ASN A 580 -17.90 16.15 30.50
N ALA A 581 -17.01 15.16 30.59
CA ALA A 581 -17.30 13.79 30.26
C ALA A 581 -18.48 13.22 31.07
N GLN A 582 -19.25 12.31 30.50
CA GLN A 582 -20.31 11.61 31.21
C GLN A 582 -19.73 10.74 32.35
N ASP A 583 -20.56 10.32 33.28
CA ASP A 583 -20.15 9.50 34.43
C ASP A 583 -19.44 8.19 34.03
N ASP A 584 -19.71 7.67 32.82
CA ASP A 584 -19.07 6.49 32.26
C ASP A 584 -17.81 6.81 31.42
N GLY A 585 -17.31 8.04 31.46
CA GLY A 585 -16.18 8.51 30.69
C GLY A 585 -16.47 8.74 29.19
N THR A 586 -17.74 8.81 28.80
CA THR A 586 -18.14 9.04 27.41
C THR A 586 -18.11 10.52 27.05
N ILE A 587 -17.49 10.82 25.90
CA ILE A 587 -17.41 12.13 25.27
C ILE A 587 -17.92 12.00 23.82
N TYR A 588 -18.82 12.89 23.41
CA TYR A 588 -19.25 13.00 22.02
C TYR A 588 -18.47 14.11 21.34
N VAL A 589 -17.57 13.72 20.43
CA VAL A 589 -16.81 14.63 19.58
C VAL A 589 -17.66 14.95 18.37
N THR A 590 -17.91 16.22 18.08
CA THR A 590 -18.78 16.66 16.97
C THR A 590 -17.94 17.06 15.76
N GLY A 591 -18.61 17.46 14.66
CA GLY A 591 -17.91 17.98 13.48
C GLY A 591 -17.17 19.31 13.76
N LYS A 592 -17.48 20.02 14.86
CA LYS A 592 -16.78 21.27 15.24
C LYS A 592 -15.35 21.03 15.72
N GLU A 593 -15.06 19.85 16.26
CA GLU A 593 -13.74 19.45 16.72
C GLU A 593 -12.87 18.85 15.60
N ALA A 594 -13.40 18.81 14.36
CA ALA A 594 -12.61 18.44 13.19
C ALA A 594 -11.56 19.52 12.90
N HIS A 595 -10.30 19.13 12.85
CA HIS A 595 -9.17 20.04 12.83
C HIS A 595 -7.98 19.51 12.02
N ALA A 596 -7.10 20.43 11.57
CA ALA A 596 -5.82 20.10 10.97
C ALA A 596 -4.69 20.77 11.76
N TRP A 597 -3.62 20.00 12.01
CA TRP A 597 -2.45 20.45 12.76
C TRP A 597 -1.14 19.95 12.16
N VAL A 598 -0.03 20.32 12.75
CA VAL A 598 1.32 19.87 12.39
C VAL A 598 1.78 18.80 13.36
N GLU A 599 2.44 17.76 12.88
CA GLU A 599 3.34 16.93 13.68
C GLU A 599 4.78 17.30 13.34
N ILE A 600 5.61 17.54 14.34
CA ILE A 600 7.06 17.65 14.19
C ILE A 600 7.74 16.44 14.80
N TYR A 601 8.85 16.01 14.21
CA TYR A 601 9.70 14.99 14.79
C TYR A 601 10.79 15.63 15.63
N GLN A 602 10.87 15.20 16.86
CA GLN A 602 11.95 15.56 17.76
C GLN A 602 12.86 14.36 17.99
N ASP A 603 14.15 14.56 17.75
CA ASP A 603 15.16 13.53 17.88
C ASP A 603 15.13 12.87 19.25
N GLY A 604 15.08 11.55 19.26
CA GLY A 604 14.99 10.74 20.45
C GLY A 604 13.61 10.64 21.10
N ILE A 605 12.72 11.57 20.86
CA ILE A 605 11.41 11.66 21.53
C ILE A 605 10.27 11.18 20.62
N GLY A 606 10.36 11.51 19.32
CA GLY A 606 9.37 11.09 18.34
C GLY A 606 8.46 12.21 17.85
N TRP A 607 7.29 11.82 17.33
CA TRP A 607 6.32 12.73 16.72
C TRP A 607 5.46 13.43 17.76
N ILE A 608 5.39 14.77 17.70
CA ILE A 608 4.71 15.63 18.64
C ILE A 608 3.73 16.56 17.91
N PRO A 609 2.48 16.71 18.38
CA PRO A 609 1.53 17.64 17.78
C PRO A 609 1.90 19.09 18.08
N MET A 610 1.82 19.93 17.05
CA MET A 610 2.05 21.37 17.14
C MET A 610 0.83 22.11 16.60
N GLU A 611 0.23 22.92 17.47
CA GLU A 611 -0.86 23.81 17.09
C GLU A 611 -0.30 25.12 16.52
N VAL A 612 -0.81 25.54 15.36
CA VAL A 612 -0.36 26.75 14.65
C VAL A 612 -1.53 27.64 14.23
N THR A 613 -2.76 27.22 14.50
CA THR A 613 -3.98 27.93 14.11
C THR A 613 -4.42 28.89 15.23
N PRO A 614 -4.49 30.20 15.00
CA PRO A 614 -4.68 31.19 16.07
C PRO A 614 -5.82 30.90 17.06
N PRO A 615 -7.06 30.56 16.64
CA PRO A 615 -8.15 30.31 17.60
C PRO A 615 -8.00 29.04 18.43
N TYR A 616 -7.02 28.19 18.09
CA TYR A 616 -6.79 26.89 18.72
C TYR A 616 -5.53 26.85 19.59
N LEU A 617 -4.68 27.87 19.51
CA LEU A 617 -3.40 27.94 20.25
C LEU A 617 -3.55 27.72 21.77
N ASP A 618 -4.65 28.14 22.36
CA ASP A 618 -4.92 28.02 23.80
C ASP A 618 -6.02 26.98 24.10
N LYS A 619 -6.50 26.23 23.10
CA LYS A 619 -7.55 25.21 23.28
C LYS A 619 -7.03 23.83 23.64
N MET A 620 -5.80 23.53 23.27
CA MET A 620 -5.17 22.23 23.50
C MET A 620 -3.85 22.42 24.24
N GLU A 621 -3.45 21.40 24.99
CA GLU A 621 -2.12 21.36 25.56
C GLU A 621 -1.05 21.39 24.48
N ARG A 622 0.06 22.06 24.79
CA ARG A 622 1.24 22.17 23.94
C ARG A 622 2.46 21.61 24.67
N PRO A 623 3.42 21.02 23.95
CA PRO A 623 4.68 20.63 24.55
C PRO A 623 5.42 21.89 25.04
N ASP A 624 5.89 21.87 26.28
CA ASP A 624 6.69 22.96 26.85
C ASP A 624 8.17 22.71 26.54
N PHE A 625 8.70 23.44 25.56
CA PHE A 625 10.10 23.37 25.17
C PHE A 625 11.01 24.25 26.04
N GLU A 626 10.46 25.24 26.75
CA GLU A 626 11.25 26.23 27.54
C GLU A 626 11.94 25.60 28.75
N THR A 627 11.29 24.60 29.36
CA THR A 627 11.82 23.95 30.58
C THR A 627 12.88 22.90 30.30
N VAL A 628 13.10 22.54 29.04
CA VAL A 628 14.10 21.54 28.63
C VAL A 628 15.41 22.24 28.28
N SER A 629 16.47 22.07 29.09
CA SER A 629 17.77 22.64 28.76
C SER A 629 18.43 21.89 27.62
N TRP A 630 18.44 22.49 26.43
CA TRP A 630 18.96 21.94 25.17
C TRP A 630 20.50 21.87 25.07
N GLN A 631 21.24 22.12 26.16
CA GLN A 631 22.71 22.15 26.15
C GLN A 631 23.38 20.82 25.76
N GLY A 632 22.63 19.71 25.78
CA GLY A 632 23.15 18.39 25.34
C GLY A 632 23.04 18.12 23.84
N ALA A 633 22.03 18.65 23.18
CA ALA A 633 21.72 18.33 21.78
C ALA A 633 22.66 19.01 20.76
N GLN A 634 23.21 20.18 21.10
CA GLN A 634 24.12 20.90 20.21
C GLN A 634 25.52 20.27 20.04
N ASN A 635 25.94 19.40 20.96
CA ASN A 635 27.27 18.77 20.89
C ASN A 635 27.30 17.39 20.20
N GLN A 636 26.15 16.76 19.93
CA GLN A 636 26.10 15.45 19.30
C GLN A 636 25.97 15.50 17.75
N GLY A 637 25.44 16.58 17.18
CA GLY A 637 25.23 16.71 15.73
C GLY A 637 26.51 16.81 14.89
N ASP A 638 27.63 17.26 15.47
CA ASP A 638 28.85 17.49 14.70
C ASP A 638 29.92 16.36 14.82
N SER A 639 29.80 15.44 15.78
CA SER A 639 30.84 14.41 16.00
C SER A 639 30.47 13.00 15.51
N GLU A 640 29.18 12.64 15.36
CA GLU A 640 28.79 11.27 15.02
C GLU A 640 28.40 11.06 13.54
N GLN A 641 28.07 12.10 12.77
CA GLN A 641 27.77 11.92 11.34
C GLN A 641 28.99 11.54 10.48
N THR A 642 30.21 11.81 10.95
CA THR A 642 31.44 11.46 10.24
C THR A 642 31.96 10.05 10.53
N ASP A 643 31.71 9.52 11.73
CA ASP A 643 32.30 8.22 12.13
C ASP A 643 31.42 7.02 11.76
N THR A 644 30.09 7.18 11.70
CA THR A 644 29.16 6.06 11.41
C THR A 644 29.16 5.67 9.93
N ALA A 645 29.44 6.60 9.01
CA ALA A 645 29.52 6.30 7.57
C ALA A 645 30.83 5.57 7.18
N GLU A 646 31.90 5.67 8.00
CA GLU A 646 33.14 4.93 7.80
C GLU A 646 33.11 3.54 8.46
N GLN A 647 32.45 3.37 9.60
CA GLN A 647 32.35 2.06 10.28
C GLN A 647 31.49 1.05 9.54
N ILE A 648 30.44 1.48 8.84
CA ILE A 648 29.60 0.58 8.04
C ILE A 648 30.34 0.05 6.79
N LYS A 649 31.38 0.75 6.31
CA LYS A 649 32.19 0.28 5.18
C LYS A 649 33.24 -0.76 5.55
N ASP A 650 33.65 -0.80 6.79
CA ASP A 650 34.70 -1.73 7.26
C ASP A 650 34.14 -3.08 7.75
N GLU A 651 32.83 -3.19 7.99
CA GLU A 651 32.15 -4.46 8.34
C GLU A 651 31.63 -5.24 7.10
N GLU A 652 31.64 -4.64 5.89
CA GLU A 652 31.27 -5.32 4.63
C GLU A 652 32.47 -5.87 3.82
N GLN A 653 33.70 -5.88 4.35
CA GLN A 653 34.83 -6.58 3.78
C GLN A 653 35.21 -7.80 4.62
#